data_1a8d4bfbeae70b41132335f2f0b00e32
#
_entry.id   1a8d4bfbeae70b41132335f2f0b00e32
#
_cell.length_a   1.000
_cell.length_b   1.000
_cell.length_c   1.000
_cell.angle_alpha   90.00
_cell.angle_beta   90.00
_cell.angle_gamma   90.00
#
_symmetry.space_group_name_H-M   'P 1'
#
loop_
_entity.id
_entity.type
_entity.pdbx_description
1 polymer ?
#
loop_
_entity_poly.entity_id
_entity_poly.type
_entity_poly.pdbx_seq_one_letter_code
_entity_poly.pdbx_strand_id
1 'polypeptide(L)'
;MPIGDEDAGLGYRPLQLVEGETKLYVEDYVLSEVESVDWPKGLKVSYQKDSAIYRITGRMEAPLGTVTFHAADGEYSLLLKQSMAQPVTFRYGPASDSLRVTLFGSFNNWSRSATPMRYVGDSTGGSYQATLNLPAGNYAYKYFVNGEERLQPGDDSTLVPNGFGSFNHSLTVALPGQPCQPLRALNVGDGGTGEDYSFVVLDTLPEDQEVLAFWNTYALPASAVERQADGTVWVYLPKDSDWSERNHLHLYSHNGAQISNDVLIPFDEDHLIAHTGQLTRSDWENATLYFMMVDRFANGDSSNDAPLNRPDVLPLADYMGGDVAGVTQAVESGYFEDFGFNTVWLSPIGRNPQGAYGLWDKGGVMTRFSGYHGYWPTSAKKLDRRMASPEQLHQLLDVAHGRNLNVLLDYVANHVHLDHPVYQQHRDWATSLYLPDSSLNTERWDDHRLTTWFDTHLPTLDLRRPEVVEPMTDSALVWMTDFGIDGFRHDATKHVDLLYWRTLTKKLKKQNQSGQRLYQIGETYGSADLIASYLGNGMLDAQFDFNFYDAAVQYCADLGTDAARMASVLQNSLNVYGYHHLMGNISGNQDKPRFISLADRSVSPDEDSKLAGYTRNIQAGDTVGYQRLALLHALNHAVPGIPVVYYGDEYGMAGGNDPDNRRFMKWSNYTPAEQALRLRTQEIVTARKNSMALSYGYTEVFSPSADVLVIHRQYLSEHVWILLNRGASPYVHPLNRDVTRLAGDAQIGISSATVAPYSFVYLQH
;
A
#
# COMPACT_ATOMS: atom_id res chain seq x y z
N MET A 1 32.06 -0.76 -15.28
CA MET A 1 31.71 -2.14 -14.90
C MET A 1 30.30 -2.36 -15.37
N PRO A 2 29.92 -3.48 -15.91
CA PRO A 2 28.54 -3.68 -16.27
C PRO A 2 27.71 -3.68 -15.00
N ILE A 3 26.81 -2.71 -14.87
CA ILE A 3 25.72 -2.69 -13.92
C ILE A 3 24.75 -3.71 -14.48
N GLY A 4 24.52 -4.81 -13.75
CA GLY A 4 23.77 -5.93 -14.30
C GLY A 4 22.35 -5.55 -14.66
N ASP A 5 21.98 -5.79 -15.91
CA ASP A 5 20.69 -5.49 -16.54
C ASP A 5 19.51 -6.33 -16.06
N GLU A 6 19.72 -7.30 -15.19
CA GLU A 6 18.71 -8.35 -14.94
C GLU A 6 17.78 -8.07 -13.76
N ASP A 7 17.95 -7.00 -13.01
CA ASP A 7 17.10 -6.64 -11.88
C ASP A 7 16.01 -5.59 -12.22
N ALA A 8 15.75 -5.34 -13.47
CA ALA A 8 14.76 -4.38 -13.97
C ALA A 8 13.30 -4.66 -13.54
N GLY A 9 13.04 -5.67 -12.74
CA GLY A 9 11.69 -6.10 -12.42
C GLY A 9 11.08 -5.59 -11.13
N LEU A 10 11.88 -5.21 -10.11
CA LEU A 10 11.35 -4.89 -8.78
C LEU A 10 12.14 -3.75 -8.15
N GLY A 11 11.42 -2.73 -7.67
CA GLY A 11 12.01 -1.57 -7.03
C GLY A 11 12.98 -1.93 -5.91
N TYR A 12 14.11 -1.22 -5.85
CA TYR A 12 15.13 -1.42 -4.84
C TYR A 12 14.62 -0.94 -3.47
N ARG A 13 14.56 -1.83 -2.49
CA ARG A 13 14.20 -1.49 -1.11
C ARG A 13 15.36 -1.72 -0.15
N PRO A 14 15.64 -0.75 0.74
CA PRO A 14 16.61 -0.93 1.81
C PRO A 14 16.21 -2.09 2.74
N LEU A 15 17.19 -2.85 3.23
CA LEU A 15 16.96 -3.87 4.26
C LEU A 15 16.94 -3.23 5.65
N GLN A 16 15.82 -3.35 6.35
CA GLN A 16 15.70 -2.90 7.73
C GLN A 16 16.34 -3.91 8.68
N LEU A 17 17.38 -3.50 9.41
CA LEU A 17 17.95 -4.28 10.49
C LEU A 17 17.05 -4.17 11.72
N VAL A 18 16.63 -5.32 12.26
CA VAL A 18 15.83 -5.40 13.49
C VAL A 18 16.71 -5.69 14.71
N GLU A 19 16.19 -5.47 15.91
CA GLU A 19 16.87 -5.96 17.11
C GLU A 19 16.91 -7.49 17.13
N GLY A 20 18.06 -8.05 17.50
CA GLY A 20 18.32 -9.48 17.48
C GLY A 20 18.93 -9.93 16.15
N GLU A 21 18.25 -10.79 15.41
CA GLU A 21 18.74 -11.37 14.17
C GLU A 21 17.92 -10.91 12.97
N THR A 22 18.60 -10.36 11.96
CA THR A 22 18.04 -10.10 10.63
C THR A 22 18.53 -11.15 9.64
N LYS A 23 17.65 -11.69 8.81
CA LYS A 23 18.00 -12.61 7.74
C LYS A 23 18.05 -11.86 6.41
N LEU A 24 19.16 -12.00 5.70
CA LEU A 24 19.32 -11.53 4.33
C LEU A 24 19.39 -12.75 3.42
N TYR A 25 18.45 -12.86 2.52
CA TYR A 25 18.44 -13.90 1.48
C TYR A 25 19.13 -13.33 0.25
N VAL A 26 20.26 -13.90 -0.14
CA VAL A 26 21.08 -13.39 -1.25
C VAL A 26 20.28 -13.31 -2.54
N GLU A 27 19.49 -14.35 -2.83
CA GLU A 27 18.69 -14.45 -4.06
C GLU A 27 17.55 -13.41 -4.19
N ASP A 28 17.26 -12.65 -3.11
CA ASP A 28 16.33 -11.54 -3.20
C ASP A 28 16.95 -10.32 -3.91
N TYR A 29 18.29 -10.24 -3.94
CA TYR A 29 19.06 -9.09 -4.40
C TYR A 29 19.98 -9.39 -5.58
N VAL A 30 20.57 -10.58 -5.62
CA VAL A 30 21.56 -10.98 -6.62
C VAL A 30 21.20 -12.36 -7.15
N LEU A 31 21.00 -12.48 -8.46
CA LEU A 31 20.69 -13.77 -9.12
C LEU A 31 21.93 -14.55 -9.51
N SER A 32 23.08 -13.87 -9.65
CA SER A 32 24.36 -14.44 -10.00
C SER A 32 25.08 -15.04 -8.80
N GLU A 33 26.10 -15.86 -9.05
CA GLU A 33 26.92 -16.43 -7.98
C GLU A 33 27.75 -15.33 -7.29
N VAL A 34 27.58 -15.16 -5.97
CA VAL A 34 28.29 -14.18 -5.16
C VAL A 34 29.60 -14.79 -4.64
N GLU A 35 30.72 -14.15 -4.97
CA GLU A 35 32.09 -14.58 -4.61
C GLU A 35 32.49 -14.08 -3.21
N SER A 36 32.16 -12.82 -2.90
CA SER A 36 32.43 -12.19 -1.60
C SER A 36 31.42 -11.08 -1.28
N VAL A 37 31.38 -10.68 -0.01
CA VAL A 37 30.47 -9.63 0.49
C VAL A 37 31.20 -8.73 1.47
N ASP A 38 31.14 -7.43 1.23
CA ASP A 38 31.63 -6.40 2.13
C ASP A 38 30.52 -5.87 3.04
N TRP A 39 30.80 -5.83 4.34
CA TRP A 39 29.81 -5.47 5.36
C TRP A 39 30.17 -4.18 6.08
N PRO A 40 29.18 -3.35 6.47
CA PRO A 40 29.41 -2.21 7.35
C PRO A 40 29.99 -2.67 8.71
N LYS A 41 30.80 -1.80 9.31
CA LYS A 41 31.38 -2.05 10.64
C LYS A 41 30.29 -2.17 11.73
N GLY A 42 30.61 -2.98 12.76
CA GLY A 42 29.74 -3.19 13.93
C GLY A 42 28.78 -4.37 13.79
N LEU A 43 28.59 -4.92 12.61
CA LEU A 43 27.78 -6.12 12.37
C LEU A 43 28.58 -7.40 12.59
N LYS A 44 27.87 -8.43 13.09
CA LYS A 44 28.33 -9.81 13.17
C LYS A 44 27.50 -10.63 12.20
N VAL A 45 28.17 -11.24 11.22
CA VAL A 45 27.50 -11.93 10.12
C VAL A 45 27.94 -13.37 10.07
N SER A 46 27.00 -14.29 9.86
CA SER A 46 27.25 -15.70 9.57
C SER A 46 26.48 -16.13 8.34
N TYR A 47 27.13 -16.92 7.48
CA TYR A 47 26.53 -17.41 6.24
C TYR A 47 26.07 -18.86 6.37
N GLN A 48 24.82 -19.12 6.04
CA GLN A 48 24.23 -20.46 5.99
C GLN A 48 24.18 -20.92 4.52
N LYS A 49 25.18 -21.71 4.11
CA LYS A 49 25.39 -22.08 2.71
C LYS A 49 24.22 -22.84 2.08
N ASP A 50 23.60 -23.77 2.82
CA ASP A 50 22.52 -24.63 2.29
C ASP A 50 21.24 -23.86 1.92
N SER A 51 21.06 -22.67 2.46
CA SER A 51 19.88 -21.83 2.22
C SER A 51 20.20 -20.47 1.61
N ALA A 52 21.48 -20.19 1.30
CA ALA A 52 21.97 -18.91 0.79
C ALA A 52 21.51 -17.71 1.65
N ILE A 53 21.57 -17.85 3.00
CA ILE A 53 21.09 -16.84 3.95
C ILE A 53 22.27 -16.30 4.75
N TYR A 54 22.39 -14.98 4.82
CA TYR A 54 23.19 -14.30 5.82
C TYR A 54 22.33 -14.01 7.06
N ARG A 55 22.83 -14.39 8.24
CA ARG A 55 22.27 -14.03 9.55
C ARG A 55 23.07 -12.89 10.12
N ILE A 56 22.44 -11.77 10.33
CA ILE A 56 23.05 -10.50 10.70
C ILE A 56 22.62 -10.17 12.12
N THR A 57 23.58 -9.90 13.01
CA THR A 57 23.37 -9.43 14.39
C THR A 57 24.31 -8.27 14.68
N GLY A 58 24.09 -7.57 15.78
CA GLY A 58 24.89 -6.40 16.14
C GLY A 58 24.26 -5.09 15.69
N ARG A 59 25.04 -4.03 15.70
CA ARG A 59 24.58 -2.68 15.35
C ARG A 59 25.66 -1.97 14.54
N MET A 60 25.26 -1.30 13.47
CA MET A 60 26.16 -0.45 12.70
C MET A 60 26.61 0.77 13.50
N GLU A 61 27.76 1.34 13.17
CA GLU A 61 28.28 2.59 13.75
C GLU A 61 27.42 3.80 13.33
N ALA A 62 26.84 3.76 12.14
CA ALA A 62 25.90 4.76 11.62
C ALA A 62 24.50 4.17 11.39
N PRO A 63 23.44 4.99 11.35
CA PRO A 63 22.07 4.51 11.14
C PRO A 63 21.81 3.98 9.72
N LEU A 64 22.64 4.36 8.75
CA LEU A 64 22.67 3.82 7.38
C LEU A 64 24.02 3.20 7.07
N GLY A 65 24.05 2.18 6.25
CA GLY A 65 25.28 1.55 5.78
C GLY A 65 25.03 0.75 4.49
N THR A 66 26.08 0.41 3.78
CA THR A 66 25.99 -0.31 2.50
C THR A 66 26.62 -1.69 2.62
N VAL A 67 25.94 -2.71 2.15
CA VAL A 67 26.50 -4.03 1.85
C VAL A 67 26.83 -4.06 0.38
N THR A 68 28.03 -4.53 0.00
CA THR A 68 28.41 -4.73 -1.39
C THR A 68 28.63 -6.21 -1.66
N PHE A 69 27.90 -6.75 -2.63
CA PHE A 69 28.06 -8.11 -3.14
C PHE A 69 28.98 -8.04 -4.36
N HIS A 70 30.06 -8.83 -4.35
CA HIS A 70 30.92 -9.03 -5.50
C HIS A 70 30.50 -10.34 -6.17
N ALA A 71 29.89 -10.24 -7.32
CA ALA A 71 29.40 -11.37 -8.10
C ALA A 71 30.18 -11.50 -9.41
N ALA A 72 30.05 -12.64 -10.09
CA ALA A 72 30.79 -12.96 -11.31
C ALA A 72 30.51 -11.96 -12.45
N ASP A 73 29.33 -11.32 -12.47
CA ASP A 73 28.84 -10.38 -13.48
C ASP A 73 28.97 -8.91 -13.06
N GLY A 74 29.32 -8.62 -11.83
CA GLY A 74 29.49 -7.22 -11.35
C GLY A 74 29.36 -7.05 -9.85
N GLU A 75 29.25 -5.78 -9.44
CA GLU A 75 29.03 -5.38 -8.05
C GLU A 75 27.59 -4.91 -7.84
N TYR A 76 26.98 -5.36 -6.77
CA TYR A 76 25.64 -4.99 -6.36
C TYR A 76 25.67 -4.42 -4.93
N SER A 77 24.97 -3.35 -4.68
CA SER A 77 24.96 -2.71 -3.39
C SER A 77 23.54 -2.69 -2.79
N LEU A 78 23.45 -2.94 -1.51
CA LEU A 78 22.21 -2.90 -0.73
C LEU A 78 22.36 -1.93 0.43
N LEU A 79 21.42 -0.98 0.54
CA LEU A 79 21.33 -0.10 1.70
C LEU A 79 20.77 -0.85 2.90
N LEU A 80 21.47 -0.80 4.02
CA LEU A 80 21.00 -1.24 5.33
C LEU A 80 20.51 -0.04 6.14
N LYS A 81 19.35 -0.16 6.73
CA LYS A 81 18.80 0.82 7.69
C LYS A 81 18.77 0.20 9.07
N GLN A 82 19.46 0.82 10.04
CA GLN A 82 19.43 0.41 11.44
C GLN A 82 18.06 0.70 12.03
N SER A 83 17.50 -0.22 12.82
CA SER A 83 16.29 0.07 13.59
C SER A 83 16.54 1.23 14.56
N MET A 84 15.67 2.24 14.48
CA MET A 84 15.68 3.41 15.34
C MET A 84 14.64 3.31 16.46
N ALA A 85 14.08 2.10 16.68
CA ALA A 85 13.11 1.86 17.73
C ALA A 85 13.70 2.17 19.12
N GLN A 86 12.89 2.80 19.98
CA GLN A 86 13.26 3.21 21.34
C GLN A 86 12.59 2.28 22.36
N PRO A 87 13.29 1.88 23.42
CA PRO A 87 12.71 1.09 24.49
C PRO A 87 11.71 1.92 25.29
N VAL A 88 10.46 1.51 25.29
CA VAL A 88 9.36 2.13 26.05
C VAL A 88 8.83 1.15 27.07
N THR A 89 8.82 1.54 28.34
CA THR A 89 8.28 0.72 29.41
C THR A 89 6.88 1.19 29.80
N PHE A 90 5.90 0.34 29.54
CA PHE A 90 4.53 0.52 29.95
C PHE A 90 4.33 0.00 31.38
N ARG A 91 3.47 0.66 32.15
CA ARG A 91 3.17 0.29 33.54
C ARG A 91 1.66 0.31 33.76
N TYR A 92 1.16 -0.71 34.48
CA TYR A 92 -0.21 -0.75 34.97
C TYR A 92 -0.20 -0.95 36.47
N GLY A 93 -0.75 -0.02 37.25
CA GLY A 93 -0.78 -0.07 38.69
C GLY A 93 -0.92 1.34 39.32
N PRO A 94 -0.98 1.37 40.68
CA PRO A 94 -0.67 0.27 41.60
C PRO A 94 -1.63 -0.90 41.52
N ALA A 95 -1.14 -2.12 41.59
CA ALA A 95 -1.91 -3.35 41.45
C ALA A 95 -1.36 -4.48 42.33
N SER A 96 -2.19 -5.47 42.66
CA SER A 96 -1.77 -6.72 43.27
C SER A 96 -1.16 -7.68 42.26
N ASP A 97 -0.35 -8.62 42.68
CA ASP A 97 0.29 -9.65 41.86
C ASP A 97 -0.67 -10.75 41.34
N SER A 98 -1.94 -10.69 41.75
CA SER A 98 -2.96 -11.68 41.41
C SER A 98 -3.70 -11.41 40.09
N LEU A 99 -3.38 -10.30 39.37
CA LEU A 99 -4.06 -9.94 38.15
C LEU A 99 -3.39 -10.60 36.93
N ARG A 100 -4.17 -10.86 35.91
CA ARG A 100 -3.67 -11.17 34.57
C ARG A 100 -3.77 -9.89 33.74
N VAL A 101 -2.62 -9.30 33.41
CA VAL A 101 -2.56 -8.04 32.67
C VAL A 101 -1.84 -8.23 31.34
N THR A 102 -2.47 -7.78 30.26
CA THR A 102 -1.87 -7.74 28.91
C THR A 102 -1.96 -6.30 28.41
N LEU A 103 -0.88 -5.81 27.82
CA LEU A 103 -0.84 -4.53 27.13
C LEU A 103 -1.32 -4.74 25.69
N PHE A 104 -2.23 -3.90 25.22
CA PHE A 104 -2.69 -3.93 23.83
C PHE A 104 -2.89 -2.52 23.28
N GLY A 105 -2.61 -2.35 21.99
CA GLY A 105 -2.65 -1.05 21.33
C GLY A 105 -2.32 -1.13 19.86
N SER A 106 -2.16 0.03 19.21
CA SER A 106 -1.84 0.13 17.79
C SER A 106 -0.52 -0.55 17.40
N PHE A 107 0.41 -0.71 18.34
CA PHE A 107 1.70 -1.38 18.13
C PHE A 107 1.62 -2.93 18.09
N ASN A 108 0.52 -3.55 18.47
CA ASN A 108 0.34 -5.02 18.42
C ASN A 108 -1.02 -5.43 17.85
N ASN A 109 -1.58 -4.63 16.95
CA ASN A 109 -2.88 -4.84 16.32
C ASN A 109 -4.04 -5.00 17.31
N TRP A 110 -3.97 -4.32 18.45
CA TRP A 110 -4.96 -4.44 19.52
C TRP A 110 -5.14 -5.89 20.02
N SER A 111 -4.10 -6.71 19.90
CA SER A 111 -4.11 -8.08 20.39
C SER A 111 -4.16 -8.12 21.92
N ARG A 112 -5.22 -8.70 22.45
CA ARG A 112 -5.43 -8.85 23.89
C ARG A 112 -4.57 -9.95 24.54
N SER A 113 -3.73 -10.63 23.76
CA SER A 113 -2.88 -11.74 24.23
C SER A 113 -1.39 -11.61 23.87
N ALA A 114 -1.04 -10.79 22.87
CA ALA A 114 0.32 -10.76 22.32
C ALA A 114 1.38 -10.20 23.28
N THR A 115 1.00 -9.31 24.21
CA THR A 115 1.95 -8.62 25.10
C THR A 115 1.57 -8.79 26.56
N PRO A 116 1.77 -9.98 27.16
CA PRO A 116 1.54 -10.18 28.58
C PRO A 116 2.52 -9.36 29.42
N MET A 117 2.03 -8.74 30.48
CA MET A 117 2.83 -7.90 31.37
C MET A 117 3.28 -8.69 32.60
N ARG A 118 4.49 -8.40 33.05
CA ARG A 118 5.09 -9.01 34.25
C ARG A 118 4.87 -8.13 35.46
N TYR A 119 4.46 -8.73 36.58
CA TYR A 119 4.42 -8.02 37.86
C TYR A 119 5.83 -7.71 38.39
N VAL A 120 6.03 -6.48 38.81
CA VAL A 120 7.27 -5.98 39.44
C VAL A 120 6.86 -5.21 40.68
N GLY A 121 7.18 -5.75 41.84
CA GLY A 121 6.83 -5.15 43.13
C GLY A 121 7.33 -5.98 44.32
N ASP A 122 7.06 -5.47 45.50
CA ASP A 122 7.37 -6.11 46.78
C ASP A 122 6.13 -6.19 47.68
N SER A 123 6.33 -6.47 48.97
CA SER A 123 5.25 -6.58 49.97
C SER A 123 4.47 -5.27 50.24
N THR A 124 4.95 -4.13 49.70
CA THR A 124 4.31 -2.81 49.88
C THR A 124 3.49 -2.38 48.68
N GLY A 125 3.62 -3.09 47.57
CA GLY A 125 2.89 -2.88 46.34
C GLY A 125 3.75 -3.00 45.09
N GLY A 126 3.10 -3.00 43.89
CA GLY A 126 3.81 -3.13 42.65
C GLY A 126 3.00 -2.67 41.45
N SER A 127 3.56 -2.91 40.28
CA SER A 127 2.92 -2.63 38.98
C SER A 127 3.24 -3.75 37.97
N TYR A 128 2.35 -3.95 37.03
CA TYR A 128 2.63 -4.76 35.87
C TYR A 128 3.43 -3.94 34.85
N GLN A 129 4.45 -4.53 34.26
CA GLN A 129 5.37 -3.85 33.35
C GLN A 129 5.61 -4.68 32.10
N ALA A 130 5.72 -3.99 30.95
CA ALA A 130 6.21 -4.53 29.69
C ALA A 130 7.06 -3.48 28.99
N THR A 131 8.21 -3.86 28.44
CA THR A 131 9.04 -2.99 27.64
C THR A 131 8.94 -3.43 26.19
N LEU A 132 8.62 -2.50 25.32
CA LEU A 132 8.57 -2.68 23.87
C LEU A 132 9.56 -1.72 23.21
N ASN A 133 10.20 -2.16 22.14
CA ASN A 133 10.98 -1.29 21.29
C ASN A 133 10.06 -0.74 20.19
N LEU A 134 9.76 0.54 20.28
CA LEU A 134 8.82 1.21 19.37
C LEU A 134 9.54 2.21 18.46
N PRO A 135 9.30 2.18 17.16
CA PRO A 135 9.69 3.26 16.25
C PRO A 135 9.14 4.62 16.70
N ALA A 136 9.73 5.71 16.19
CA ALA A 136 9.15 7.03 16.38
C ALA A 136 7.73 7.07 15.80
N GLY A 137 6.79 7.65 16.53
CA GLY A 137 5.39 7.71 16.13
C GLY A 137 4.43 7.94 17.28
N ASN A 138 3.15 8.00 16.95
CA ASN A 138 2.07 8.15 17.92
C ASN A 138 1.32 6.84 18.07
N TYR A 139 1.20 6.38 19.29
CA TYR A 139 0.56 5.11 19.64
C TYR A 139 -0.64 5.34 20.53
N ALA A 140 -1.69 4.56 20.29
CA ALA A 140 -2.84 4.47 21.19
C ALA A 140 -2.86 3.09 21.85
N TYR A 141 -3.16 3.01 23.18
CA TYR A 141 -3.12 1.75 23.89
C TYR A 141 -4.08 1.71 25.09
N LYS A 142 -4.33 0.49 25.58
CA LYS A 142 -5.07 0.14 26.80
C LYS A 142 -4.45 -1.09 27.47
N TYR A 143 -5.00 -1.45 28.60
CA TYR A 143 -4.69 -2.67 29.31
C TYR A 143 -5.88 -3.64 29.33
N PHE A 144 -5.63 -4.91 29.13
CA PHE A 144 -6.60 -5.97 29.26
C PHE A 144 -6.34 -6.70 30.58
N VAL A 145 -7.24 -6.53 31.55
CA VAL A 145 -7.05 -6.93 32.94
C VAL A 145 -8.15 -7.90 33.34
N ASN A 146 -7.81 -9.16 33.62
CA ASN A 146 -8.76 -10.21 33.99
C ASN A 146 -9.97 -10.34 33.04
N GLY A 147 -9.76 -10.12 31.75
CA GLY A 147 -10.82 -10.23 30.73
C GLY A 147 -11.55 -8.93 30.40
N GLU A 148 -11.18 -7.80 30.99
CA GLU A 148 -11.81 -6.49 30.75
C GLU A 148 -10.80 -5.43 30.29
N GLU A 149 -11.25 -4.52 29.43
CA GLU A 149 -10.45 -3.36 29.02
C GLU A 149 -10.40 -2.32 30.13
N ARG A 150 -9.20 -1.85 30.43
CA ARG A 150 -8.96 -0.86 31.50
C ARG A 150 -7.98 0.21 31.02
N LEU A 151 -8.11 1.39 31.56
CA LEU A 151 -7.12 2.47 31.50
C LEU A 151 -6.20 2.40 32.71
N GLN A 152 -5.03 3.07 32.63
CA GLN A 152 -4.13 3.23 33.78
C GLN A 152 -4.84 4.04 34.86
N PRO A 153 -4.95 3.53 36.10
CA PRO A 153 -5.56 4.29 37.20
C PRO A 153 -4.78 5.59 37.50
N GLY A 154 -5.51 6.69 37.55
CA GLY A 154 -4.96 8.00 37.94
C GLY A 154 -4.11 8.72 36.89
N ASP A 155 -4.08 8.24 35.65
CA ASP A 155 -3.43 8.92 34.54
C ASP A 155 -4.43 9.31 33.44
N ASP A 156 -5.06 10.46 33.62
CA ASP A 156 -5.99 11.02 32.66
C ASP A 156 -5.30 11.97 31.65
N SER A 157 -4.01 12.26 31.83
CA SER A 157 -3.26 13.25 31.05
C SER A 157 -2.98 12.81 29.62
N THR A 158 -3.02 11.50 29.34
CA THR A 158 -2.72 10.91 28.03
C THR A 158 -3.98 10.41 27.30
N LEU A 159 -5.18 10.66 27.84
CA LEU A 159 -6.42 10.13 27.28
C LEU A 159 -6.84 10.83 26.00
N VAL A 160 -7.13 10.05 24.96
CA VAL A 160 -7.68 10.49 23.69
C VAL A 160 -8.95 9.70 23.35
N PRO A 161 -9.99 10.31 22.78
CA PRO A 161 -11.18 9.59 22.33
C PRO A 161 -10.80 8.48 21.33
N ASN A 162 -11.43 7.31 21.48
CA ASN A 162 -11.17 6.17 20.60
C ASN A 162 -12.14 6.05 19.41
N GLY A 163 -13.06 7.01 19.26
CA GLY A 163 -14.10 6.99 18.21
C GLY A 163 -15.29 6.04 18.48
N PHE A 164 -15.24 5.25 19.58
CA PHE A 164 -16.27 4.27 19.96
C PHE A 164 -16.92 4.58 21.32
N GLY A 165 -16.99 5.87 21.68
CA GLY A 165 -17.59 6.31 22.94
C GLY A 165 -16.73 6.05 24.19
N SER A 166 -15.44 5.73 24.04
CA SER A 166 -14.48 5.47 25.13
C SER A 166 -13.16 6.20 24.84
N PHE A 167 -12.13 5.94 25.67
CA PHE A 167 -10.82 6.57 25.56
C PHE A 167 -9.72 5.51 25.43
N ASN A 168 -8.60 5.90 24.82
CA ASN A 168 -7.31 5.19 24.86
C ASN A 168 -6.26 6.10 25.51
N HIS A 169 -5.19 5.53 26.05
CA HIS A 169 -3.97 6.29 26.29
C HIS A 169 -3.28 6.61 24.97
N SER A 170 -2.66 7.77 24.88
CA SER A 170 -1.79 8.18 23.77
C SER A 170 -0.35 8.24 24.23
N LEU A 171 0.57 7.78 23.40
CA LEU A 171 2.00 7.83 23.61
C LEU A 171 2.68 8.34 22.35
N THR A 172 3.53 9.36 22.47
CA THR A 172 4.42 9.80 21.40
C THR A 172 5.84 9.31 21.69
N VAL A 173 6.41 8.55 20.77
CA VAL A 173 7.81 8.12 20.79
C VAL A 173 8.59 9.03 19.84
N ALA A 174 9.55 9.78 20.36
CA ALA A 174 10.44 10.64 19.59
C ALA A 174 11.83 9.99 19.44
N LEU A 175 12.50 10.23 18.33
CA LEU A 175 13.90 9.84 18.17
C LEU A 175 14.82 10.77 18.97
N PRO A 176 15.91 10.25 19.55
CA PRO A 176 16.93 11.08 20.20
C PRO A 176 17.73 11.89 19.19
N GLY A 177 18.36 12.97 19.65
CA GLY A 177 19.22 13.83 18.82
C GLY A 177 18.44 14.90 18.07
N GLN A 178 19.17 15.65 17.25
CA GLN A 178 18.56 16.66 16.37
C GLN A 178 17.99 15.99 15.13
N PRO A 179 16.84 16.45 14.61
CA PRO A 179 16.30 15.97 13.33
C PRO A 179 17.29 16.23 12.19
N CYS A 180 17.36 15.28 11.25
CA CYS A 180 18.01 15.52 9.97
C CYS A 180 17.29 16.65 9.22
N GLN A 181 18.05 17.47 8.50
CA GLN A 181 17.46 18.35 7.51
C GLN A 181 16.93 17.51 6.33
N PRO A 182 15.74 17.82 5.79
CA PRO A 182 15.20 17.09 4.64
C PRO A 182 16.13 17.18 3.43
N LEU A 183 16.33 16.07 2.73
CA LEU A 183 16.96 16.05 1.42
C LEU A 183 15.99 16.62 0.39
N ARG A 184 16.46 17.61 -0.39
CA ARG A 184 15.73 18.22 -1.49
C ARG A 184 16.66 18.39 -2.67
N ALA A 185 16.33 17.78 -3.81
CA ALA A 185 17.01 18.04 -5.06
C ALA A 185 16.44 19.33 -5.67
N LEU A 186 17.32 20.26 -6.04
CA LEU A 186 16.95 21.57 -6.56
C LEU A 186 16.99 21.61 -8.09
N ASN A 187 18.04 21.04 -8.67
CA ASN A 187 18.20 20.94 -10.13
C ASN A 187 19.23 19.86 -10.51
N VAL A 188 19.42 19.69 -11.81
CA VAL A 188 20.45 18.83 -12.41
C VAL A 188 21.30 19.70 -13.34
N GLY A 189 22.63 19.63 -13.22
CA GLY A 189 23.57 20.46 -13.96
C GLY A 189 24.42 19.67 -14.96
N ASP A 190 24.87 20.34 -16.04
CA ASP A 190 25.68 19.77 -17.13
C ASP A 190 27.19 20.04 -17.02
N GLY A 191 27.66 20.62 -15.92
CA GLY A 191 29.08 20.95 -15.73
C GLY A 191 29.61 22.06 -16.63
N GLY A 192 28.76 22.72 -17.42
CA GLY A 192 29.12 23.90 -18.24
C GLY A 192 29.86 23.59 -19.54
N THR A 193 29.93 22.30 -19.95
CA THR A 193 30.59 21.86 -21.19
C THR A 193 29.61 21.64 -22.34
N GLY A 194 28.28 21.67 -22.07
CA GLY A 194 27.24 21.35 -23.04
C GLY A 194 27.14 19.85 -23.38
N GLU A 195 27.90 19.03 -22.67
CA GLU A 195 27.88 17.58 -22.75
C GLU A 195 27.33 17.05 -21.42
N ASP A 196 26.22 16.32 -21.46
CA ASP A 196 25.62 15.43 -20.49
C ASP A 196 25.42 15.93 -19.04
N TYR A 197 24.24 15.64 -18.46
CA TYR A 197 23.98 15.91 -17.04
C TYR A 197 25.04 15.24 -16.17
N SER A 198 25.82 16.03 -15.45
CA SER A 198 27.00 15.54 -14.73
C SER A 198 26.77 15.43 -13.23
N PHE A 199 25.77 16.12 -12.68
CA PHE A 199 25.51 16.12 -11.23
C PHE A 199 24.12 16.61 -10.86
N VAL A 200 23.63 16.14 -9.72
CA VAL A 200 22.41 16.63 -9.05
C VAL A 200 22.81 17.59 -7.94
N VAL A 201 22.13 18.72 -7.86
CA VAL A 201 22.30 19.72 -6.80
C VAL A 201 21.26 19.52 -5.72
N LEU A 202 21.72 19.27 -4.50
CA LEU A 202 20.89 19.24 -3.30
C LEU A 202 20.93 20.58 -2.59
N ASP A 203 19.87 20.87 -1.82
CA ASP A 203 19.82 22.02 -0.91
C ASP A 203 20.96 21.98 0.11
N THR A 204 21.17 23.10 0.81
CA THR A 204 22.19 23.21 1.85
C THR A 204 21.93 22.19 2.97
N LEU A 205 22.98 21.47 3.38
CA LEU A 205 22.90 20.48 4.45
C LEU A 205 23.91 20.80 5.57
N PRO A 206 23.60 20.49 6.85
CA PRO A 206 24.56 20.58 7.95
C PRO A 206 25.84 19.78 7.68
N GLU A 207 26.97 20.21 8.22
CA GLU A 207 28.27 19.55 8.00
C GLU A 207 28.32 18.10 8.49
N ASP A 208 27.56 17.78 9.55
CA ASP A 208 27.43 16.45 10.14
C ASP A 208 26.41 15.55 9.46
N GLN A 209 25.73 16.04 8.41
CA GLN A 209 24.76 15.24 7.66
C GLN A 209 25.43 14.64 6.42
N GLU A 210 25.59 13.32 6.43
CA GLU A 210 26.18 12.53 5.34
C GLU A 210 25.12 12.13 4.32
N VAL A 211 25.51 12.06 3.04
CA VAL A 211 24.66 11.61 1.92
C VAL A 211 25.23 10.33 1.34
N LEU A 212 24.38 9.32 1.17
CA LEU A 212 24.67 8.08 0.45
C LEU A 212 23.89 8.12 -0.86
N ALA A 213 24.60 7.88 -1.97
CA ALA A 213 24.02 7.91 -3.31
C ALA A 213 24.10 6.52 -3.96
N PHE A 214 22.99 6.12 -4.61
CA PHE A 214 22.91 4.87 -5.36
C PHE A 214 22.46 5.16 -6.79
N TRP A 215 23.18 4.60 -7.75
CA TRP A 215 22.77 4.55 -9.15
C TRP A 215 22.24 3.16 -9.44
N ASN A 216 20.94 3.04 -9.66
CA ASN A 216 20.24 1.75 -9.66
C ASN A 216 20.59 0.93 -8.39
N THR A 217 21.21 -0.23 -8.55
CA THR A 217 21.63 -1.11 -7.45
C THR A 217 23.12 -0.94 -7.09
N TYR A 218 23.77 0.14 -7.53
CA TYR A 218 25.19 0.40 -7.29
C TYR A 218 25.39 1.61 -6.37
N ALA A 219 26.11 1.43 -5.25
CA ALA A 219 26.46 2.53 -4.37
C ALA A 219 27.57 3.37 -4.99
N LEU A 220 27.33 4.66 -5.23
CA LEU A 220 28.34 5.58 -5.70
C LEU A 220 29.42 5.78 -4.62
N PRO A 221 30.71 5.93 -5.02
CA PRO A 221 31.79 6.17 -4.06
C PRO A 221 31.57 7.51 -3.34
N ALA A 222 32.10 7.63 -2.12
CA ALA A 222 31.99 8.87 -1.35
C ALA A 222 32.54 10.12 -2.08
N SER A 223 33.47 9.93 -3.02
CA SER A 223 34.00 11.00 -3.87
C SER A 223 33.00 11.52 -4.91
N ALA A 224 31.89 10.81 -5.14
CA ALA A 224 30.80 11.31 -5.99
C ALA A 224 29.92 12.34 -5.29
N VAL A 225 30.07 12.53 -3.97
CA VAL A 225 29.31 13.49 -3.17
C VAL A 225 30.24 14.61 -2.73
N GLU A 226 30.01 15.83 -3.20
CA GLU A 226 30.88 16.98 -2.91
C GLU A 226 30.08 18.12 -2.29
N ARG A 227 30.53 18.61 -1.14
CA ARG A 227 29.96 19.79 -0.48
C ARG A 227 30.59 21.06 -1.04
N GLN A 228 29.77 21.99 -1.49
CA GLN A 228 30.19 23.24 -2.03
C GLN A 228 30.37 24.31 -0.94
N ALA A 229 31.06 25.40 -1.25
CA ALA A 229 31.37 26.49 -0.31
C ALA A 229 30.11 27.23 0.20
N ASP A 230 29.01 27.20 -0.54
CA ASP A 230 27.71 27.77 -0.14
C ASP A 230 26.84 26.81 0.70
N GLY A 231 27.35 25.61 0.99
CA GLY A 231 26.69 24.59 1.76
C GLY A 231 25.78 23.64 0.94
N THR A 232 25.59 23.90 -0.36
CA THR A 232 24.91 22.96 -1.25
C THR A 232 25.73 21.68 -1.40
N VAL A 233 25.06 20.57 -1.78
CA VAL A 233 25.74 19.31 -2.00
C VAL A 233 25.51 18.85 -3.43
N TRP A 234 26.61 18.55 -4.13
CA TRP A 234 26.59 18.04 -5.49
C TRP A 234 26.83 16.54 -5.49
N VAL A 235 26.00 15.82 -6.23
CA VAL A 235 26.12 14.36 -6.41
C VAL A 235 26.43 14.10 -7.88
N TYR A 236 27.66 13.70 -8.16
CA TYR A 236 28.14 13.42 -9.52
C TYR A 236 27.60 12.08 -10.01
N LEU A 237 27.08 12.07 -11.23
CA LEU A 237 26.56 10.88 -11.89
C LEU A 237 27.71 10.06 -12.49
N PRO A 238 27.56 8.71 -12.60
CA PRO A 238 28.61 7.85 -13.18
C PRO A 238 28.72 8.09 -14.68
N LYS A 239 29.96 8.34 -15.17
CA LYS A 239 30.24 8.62 -16.59
C LYS A 239 30.26 7.36 -17.46
N ASP A 240 30.53 6.21 -16.89
CA ASP A 240 30.73 4.92 -17.59
C ASP A 240 29.54 3.96 -17.40
N SER A 241 28.37 4.48 -17.02
CA SER A 241 27.14 3.65 -16.91
C SER A 241 26.54 3.39 -18.29
N ASP A 242 25.82 2.29 -18.42
CA ASP A 242 24.95 2.08 -19.58
C ASP A 242 23.73 2.99 -19.43
N TRP A 243 23.66 4.02 -20.27
CA TRP A 243 22.57 4.98 -20.29
C TRP A 243 21.45 4.57 -21.27
N SER A 244 21.57 3.37 -21.88
CA SER A 244 20.59 2.90 -22.85
C SER A 244 19.24 2.53 -22.26
N GLU A 245 19.14 2.48 -20.91
CA GLU A 245 17.96 2.03 -20.19
C GLU A 245 17.46 3.06 -19.16
N ARG A 246 16.31 2.77 -18.55
CA ARG A 246 15.79 3.55 -17.43
C ARG A 246 16.71 3.45 -16.21
N ASN A 247 17.24 4.57 -15.77
CA ASN A 247 18.12 4.65 -14.61
C ASN A 247 17.47 5.46 -13.47
N HIS A 248 17.91 5.21 -12.24
CA HIS A 248 17.42 5.90 -11.06
C HIS A 248 18.59 6.31 -10.15
N LEU A 249 18.66 7.60 -9.81
CA LEU A 249 19.48 8.05 -8.70
C LEU A 249 18.63 8.04 -7.41
N HIS A 250 19.06 7.24 -6.43
CA HIS A 250 18.41 7.18 -5.13
C HIS A 250 19.34 7.69 -4.06
N LEU A 251 18.91 8.73 -3.32
CA LEU A 251 19.71 9.40 -2.31
C LEU A 251 19.12 9.20 -0.92
N TYR A 252 20.00 8.98 0.04
CA TYR A 252 19.68 8.83 1.46
C TYR A 252 20.61 9.69 2.30
N SER A 253 20.20 10.11 3.48
CA SER A 253 21.11 10.80 4.38
C SER A 253 20.83 10.53 5.85
N HIS A 254 21.87 10.78 6.68
CA HIS A 254 21.80 10.69 8.13
C HIS A 254 22.79 11.68 8.79
N ASN A 255 22.51 12.04 10.03
CA ASN A 255 23.41 12.87 10.85
C ASN A 255 24.07 12.06 11.99
N GLY A 256 24.24 10.75 11.82
CA GLY A 256 24.76 9.85 12.85
C GLY A 256 23.71 9.42 13.89
N ALA A 257 22.67 10.19 14.13
CA ALA A 257 21.61 9.92 15.11
C ALA A 257 20.25 9.60 14.45
N GLN A 258 19.93 10.30 13.38
CA GLN A 258 18.64 10.15 12.67
C GLN A 258 18.86 10.01 11.17
N ILE A 259 17.85 9.48 10.48
CA ILE A 259 17.78 9.31 9.03
C ILE A 259 16.82 10.36 8.48
N SER A 260 17.16 10.98 7.35
CA SER A 260 16.29 11.90 6.61
C SER A 260 15.31 11.13 5.70
N ASN A 261 14.48 11.87 4.92
CA ASN A 261 13.79 11.32 3.77
C ASN A 261 14.79 10.81 2.72
N ASP A 262 14.28 9.99 1.81
CA ASP A 262 14.98 9.63 0.59
C ASP A 262 14.56 10.56 -0.57
N VAL A 263 15.38 10.59 -1.63
CA VAL A 263 15.12 11.29 -2.90
C VAL A 263 15.31 10.29 -4.03
N LEU A 264 14.36 10.24 -4.97
CA LEU A 264 14.39 9.38 -6.15
C LEU A 264 14.27 10.24 -7.41
N ILE A 265 15.24 10.13 -8.32
CA ILE A 265 15.27 10.88 -9.58
C ILE A 265 15.43 9.88 -10.72
N PRO A 266 14.45 9.77 -11.63
CA PRO A 266 14.54 8.93 -12.81
C PRO A 266 15.29 9.61 -13.96
N PHE A 267 16.03 8.82 -14.73
CA PHE A 267 16.70 9.20 -15.96
C PHE A 267 16.33 8.25 -17.09
N ASP A 268 16.30 8.74 -18.31
CA ASP A 268 16.08 7.97 -19.51
C ASP A 268 17.26 8.24 -20.46
N GLU A 269 18.02 7.20 -20.78
CA GLU A 269 19.34 7.38 -21.36
C GLU A 269 20.18 8.31 -20.44
N ASP A 270 20.83 9.34 -20.99
CA ASP A 270 21.59 10.36 -20.27
C ASP A 270 20.72 11.58 -19.86
N HIS A 271 19.40 11.51 -20.02
CA HIS A 271 18.51 12.64 -19.84
C HIS A 271 17.70 12.52 -18.55
N LEU A 272 17.66 13.63 -17.80
CA LEU A 272 16.73 13.76 -16.68
C LEU A 272 15.28 13.64 -17.14
N ILE A 273 14.50 12.84 -16.45
CA ILE A 273 13.04 12.84 -16.60
C ILE A 273 12.46 14.03 -15.84
N ALA A 274 12.23 15.11 -16.58
CA ALA A 274 11.67 16.35 -16.04
C ALA A 274 10.14 16.44 -16.19
N HIS A 275 9.54 15.64 -17.06
CA HIS A 275 8.13 15.71 -17.42
C HIS A 275 7.50 14.33 -17.47
N THR A 276 6.27 14.19 -16.99
CA THR A 276 5.54 12.92 -16.97
C THR A 276 5.31 12.32 -18.37
N GLY A 277 5.36 13.11 -19.44
CA GLY A 277 5.29 12.61 -20.81
C GLY A 277 6.48 11.77 -21.27
N GLN A 278 7.58 11.73 -20.48
CA GLN A 278 8.73 10.86 -20.67
C GLN A 278 8.62 9.54 -19.90
N LEU A 279 7.60 9.42 -19.03
CA LEU A 279 7.35 8.22 -18.24
C LEU A 279 6.68 7.13 -19.09
N THR A 280 6.98 5.89 -18.75
CA THR A 280 6.47 4.69 -19.41
C THR A 280 5.55 3.89 -18.50
N ARG A 281 5.00 2.78 -18.97
CA ARG A 281 4.21 1.85 -18.15
C ARG A 281 5.01 1.19 -17.02
N SER A 282 6.34 1.22 -17.07
CA SER A 282 7.24 0.70 -16.02
C SER A 282 7.43 1.66 -14.84
N ASP A 283 7.06 2.93 -14.99
CA ASP A 283 7.20 3.96 -13.95
C ASP A 283 5.98 3.95 -13.00
N TRP A 284 5.93 2.96 -12.14
CA TRP A 284 4.81 2.72 -11.21
C TRP A 284 4.57 3.87 -10.22
N GLU A 285 5.55 4.72 -10.00
CA GLU A 285 5.44 5.94 -9.19
C GLU A 285 4.40 6.93 -9.75
N ASN A 286 4.14 6.89 -11.07
CA ASN A 286 3.10 7.68 -11.75
C ASN A 286 1.79 6.90 -11.96
N ALA A 287 1.67 5.69 -11.43
CA ALA A 287 0.46 4.91 -11.60
C ALA A 287 -0.76 5.54 -10.91
N THR A 288 -1.90 5.47 -11.61
CA THR A 288 -3.24 5.79 -11.12
C THR A 288 -4.13 4.60 -11.45
N LEU A 289 -4.63 3.93 -10.43
CA LEU A 289 -5.23 2.61 -10.54
C LEU A 289 -6.75 2.67 -10.39
N TYR A 290 -7.45 1.95 -11.28
CA TYR A 290 -8.89 1.75 -11.23
C TYR A 290 -9.21 0.29 -10.92
N PHE A 291 -9.83 0.01 -9.78
CA PHE A 291 -10.24 -1.34 -9.38
C PHE A 291 -11.68 -1.63 -9.76
N MET A 292 -11.93 -2.78 -10.40
CA MET A 292 -13.29 -3.19 -10.77
C MET A 292 -13.60 -4.64 -10.40
N MET A 293 -14.85 -4.86 -9.98
CA MET A 293 -15.45 -6.19 -9.95
C MET A 293 -15.94 -6.51 -11.36
N VAL A 294 -15.27 -7.44 -12.07
CA VAL A 294 -15.54 -7.73 -13.50
C VAL A 294 -17.00 -8.06 -13.73
N ASP A 295 -17.59 -8.95 -12.93
CA ASP A 295 -19.02 -9.33 -13.01
C ASP A 295 -20.01 -8.15 -12.88
N ARG A 296 -19.55 -7.02 -12.29
CA ARG A 296 -20.39 -5.85 -11.95
C ARG A 296 -20.08 -4.63 -12.78
N PHE A 297 -19.09 -4.71 -13.69
CA PHE A 297 -18.58 -3.55 -14.40
C PHE A 297 -19.31 -3.31 -15.74
N ALA A 298 -19.16 -4.21 -16.69
CA ALA A 298 -19.79 -4.09 -18.00
C ALA A 298 -20.00 -5.47 -18.62
N ASN A 299 -21.18 -5.70 -19.23
CA ASN A 299 -21.49 -6.91 -19.97
C ASN A 299 -21.21 -6.66 -21.46
N GLY A 300 -20.15 -7.24 -21.99
CA GLY A 300 -19.74 -7.13 -23.40
C GLY A 300 -20.17 -8.31 -24.26
N ASP A 301 -20.45 -9.46 -23.64
CA ASP A 301 -20.83 -10.70 -24.32
C ASP A 301 -21.96 -11.41 -23.56
N SER A 302 -23.20 -11.02 -23.83
CA SER A 302 -24.36 -11.62 -23.19
C SER A 302 -24.55 -13.12 -23.46
N SER A 303 -23.77 -13.71 -24.37
CA SER A 303 -23.84 -15.16 -24.68
C SER A 303 -23.16 -16.01 -23.59
N ASN A 304 -22.31 -15.40 -22.76
CA ASN A 304 -21.64 -16.07 -21.64
C ASN A 304 -22.40 -15.94 -20.31
N ASP A 305 -23.48 -15.18 -20.25
CA ASP A 305 -24.29 -14.96 -19.05
C ASP A 305 -24.85 -16.29 -18.51
N ALA A 306 -24.52 -16.59 -17.27
CA ALA A 306 -25.00 -17.79 -16.60
C ALA A 306 -25.23 -17.58 -15.10
N PRO A 307 -26.23 -16.75 -14.72
CA PRO A 307 -26.63 -16.62 -13.32
C PRO A 307 -27.20 -17.96 -12.82
N LEU A 308 -27.01 -18.25 -11.54
CA LEU A 308 -27.51 -19.51 -10.97
C LEU A 308 -29.03 -19.56 -10.90
N ASN A 309 -29.69 -18.40 -10.71
CA ASN A 309 -31.16 -18.28 -10.60
C ASN A 309 -31.78 -19.28 -9.59
N ARG A 310 -31.11 -19.49 -8.45
CA ARG A 310 -31.53 -20.41 -7.40
C ARG A 310 -32.43 -19.72 -6.39
N PRO A 311 -33.45 -20.41 -5.82
CA PRO A 311 -34.33 -19.82 -4.79
C PRO A 311 -33.60 -19.40 -3.50
N ASP A 312 -32.45 -20.02 -3.20
CA ASP A 312 -31.62 -19.75 -2.02
C ASP A 312 -30.47 -18.78 -2.29
N VAL A 313 -30.47 -18.09 -3.45
CA VAL A 313 -29.50 -17.07 -3.84
C VAL A 313 -30.25 -15.80 -4.24
N LEU A 314 -30.08 -14.74 -3.44
CA LEU A 314 -30.67 -13.44 -3.76
C LEU A 314 -29.97 -12.79 -4.99
N PRO A 315 -30.66 -11.98 -5.80
CA PRO A 315 -30.09 -11.39 -7.02
C PRO A 315 -28.79 -10.62 -6.80
N LEU A 316 -28.64 -9.93 -5.67
CA LEU A 316 -27.38 -9.21 -5.33
C LEU A 316 -26.20 -10.16 -5.09
N ALA A 317 -26.47 -11.42 -4.70
CA ALA A 317 -25.49 -12.45 -4.40
C ALA A 317 -25.22 -13.40 -5.58
N ASP A 318 -25.79 -13.12 -6.75
CA ASP A 318 -25.63 -13.93 -7.97
C ASP A 318 -24.86 -13.18 -9.06
N TYR A 319 -24.48 -13.88 -10.15
CA TYR A 319 -23.82 -13.27 -11.31
C TYR A 319 -24.75 -12.24 -11.99
N MET A 320 -24.15 -11.12 -12.43
CA MET A 320 -24.84 -10.05 -13.15
C MET A 320 -24.37 -9.91 -14.61
N GLY A 321 -23.41 -10.74 -15.04
CA GLY A 321 -23.03 -10.86 -16.44
C GLY A 321 -21.94 -9.89 -16.92
N GLY A 322 -21.29 -9.13 -16.04
CA GLY A 322 -20.09 -8.38 -16.42
C GLY A 322 -18.94 -9.31 -16.78
N ASP A 323 -18.14 -8.93 -17.78
CA ASP A 323 -17.10 -9.77 -18.36
C ASP A 323 -15.90 -8.98 -18.90
N VAL A 324 -14.85 -9.69 -19.32
CA VAL A 324 -13.62 -9.10 -19.90
C VAL A 324 -13.91 -8.41 -21.24
N ALA A 325 -14.89 -8.87 -22.01
CA ALA A 325 -15.30 -8.21 -23.26
C ALA A 325 -15.88 -6.81 -22.98
N GLY A 326 -16.67 -6.67 -21.90
CA GLY A 326 -17.16 -5.37 -21.44
C GLY A 326 -16.06 -4.45 -20.94
N VAL A 327 -15.05 -5.00 -20.27
CA VAL A 327 -13.84 -4.24 -19.89
C VAL A 327 -13.09 -3.76 -21.13
N THR A 328 -12.92 -4.64 -22.14
CA THR A 328 -12.27 -4.28 -23.41
C THR A 328 -12.99 -3.13 -24.10
N GLN A 329 -14.33 -3.17 -24.17
CA GLN A 329 -15.14 -2.07 -24.72
C GLN A 329 -14.93 -0.75 -23.96
N ALA A 330 -14.80 -0.79 -22.64
CA ALA A 330 -14.52 0.40 -21.85
C ALA A 330 -13.12 0.97 -22.16
N VAL A 331 -12.10 0.11 -22.33
CA VAL A 331 -10.76 0.53 -22.77
C VAL A 331 -10.82 1.15 -24.17
N GLU A 332 -11.47 0.47 -25.13
CA GLU A 332 -11.63 0.96 -26.50
C GLU A 332 -12.35 2.30 -26.60
N SER A 333 -13.32 2.54 -25.70
CA SER A 333 -14.05 3.81 -25.64
C SER A 333 -13.23 4.99 -25.12
N GLY A 334 -12.03 4.75 -24.56
CA GLY A 334 -11.20 5.78 -23.93
C GLY A 334 -11.60 6.11 -22.49
N TYR A 335 -12.49 5.34 -21.86
CA TYR A 335 -13.03 5.65 -20.53
C TYR A 335 -11.93 5.90 -19.48
N PHE A 336 -10.91 5.05 -19.43
CA PHE A 336 -9.83 5.16 -18.46
C PHE A 336 -8.89 6.33 -18.78
N GLU A 337 -8.58 6.53 -20.06
CA GLU A 337 -7.74 7.65 -20.54
C GLU A 337 -8.39 9.01 -20.24
N ASP A 338 -9.71 9.14 -20.47
CA ASP A 338 -10.48 10.35 -20.22
C ASP A 338 -10.41 10.76 -18.74
N PHE A 339 -10.38 9.81 -17.81
CA PHE A 339 -10.14 10.09 -16.38
C PHE A 339 -8.66 10.33 -16.04
N GLY A 340 -7.73 9.83 -16.85
CA GLY A 340 -6.30 9.84 -16.57
C GLY A 340 -5.77 8.57 -15.90
N PHE A 341 -6.60 7.52 -15.77
CA PHE A 341 -6.13 6.22 -15.27
C PHE A 341 -5.19 5.56 -16.28
N ASN A 342 -4.09 4.99 -15.77
CA ASN A 342 -3.11 4.25 -16.57
C ASN A 342 -2.90 2.81 -16.10
N THR A 343 -3.68 2.36 -15.12
CA THR A 343 -3.65 0.99 -14.60
C THR A 343 -5.06 0.54 -14.21
N VAL A 344 -5.43 -0.69 -14.58
CA VAL A 344 -6.67 -1.33 -14.12
C VAL A 344 -6.34 -2.57 -13.30
N TRP A 345 -7.11 -2.81 -12.25
CA TRP A 345 -7.09 -4.04 -11.47
C TRP A 345 -8.42 -4.76 -11.65
N LEU A 346 -8.36 -5.97 -12.22
CA LEU A 346 -9.48 -6.86 -12.42
C LEU A 346 -9.66 -7.75 -11.18
N SER A 347 -10.89 -7.88 -10.65
CA SER A 347 -11.21 -8.94 -9.70
C SER A 347 -10.86 -10.31 -10.29
N PRO A 348 -10.73 -11.40 -9.48
CA PRO A 348 -10.30 -12.68 -10.01
C PRO A 348 -11.22 -13.19 -11.13
N ILE A 349 -10.66 -13.55 -12.27
CA ILE A 349 -11.35 -14.07 -13.46
C ILE A 349 -11.12 -15.59 -13.65
N GLY A 350 -10.44 -16.21 -12.69
CA GLY A 350 -10.23 -17.65 -12.65
C GLY A 350 -11.54 -18.41 -12.46
N ARG A 351 -11.52 -19.70 -12.83
CA ARG A 351 -12.71 -20.58 -12.71
C ARG A 351 -13.18 -20.70 -11.27
N ASN A 352 -14.47 -20.45 -11.05
CA ASN A 352 -15.19 -20.56 -9.79
C ASN A 352 -16.23 -21.71 -9.83
N PRO A 353 -16.78 -22.13 -8.66
CA PRO A 353 -17.73 -23.23 -8.59
C PRO A 353 -19.04 -22.92 -9.34
N GLN A 354 -19.74 -23.99 -9.75
CA GLN A 354 -21.04 -23.89 -10.41
C GLN A 354 -22.22 -23.86 -9.42
N GLY A 355 -21.94 -24.03 -8.11
CA GLY A 355 -22.94 -24.00 -7.04
C GLY A 355 -22.97 -22.71 -6.26
N ALA A 356 -23.82 -22.68 -5.23
CA ALA A 356 -23.90 -21.61 -4.26
C ALA A 356 -23.41 -22.10 -2.89
N TYR A 357 -22.58 -21.30 -2.23
CA TYR A 357 -21.93 -21.62 -0.97
C TYR A 357 -22.07 -20.48 0.04
N GLY A 358 -21.57 -20.68 1.26
CA GLY A 358 -21.65 -19.71 2.33
C GLY A 358 -23.10 -19.33 2.67
N LEU A 359 -23.62 -19.75 3.80
CA LEU A 359 -24.95 -19.35 4.23
C LEU A 359 -24.87 -18.13 5.12
N TRP A 360 -25.51 -17.04 4.70
CA TRP A 360 -25.75 -15.88 5.54
C TRP A 360 -27.21 -15.80 5.93
N ASP A 361 -27.48 -15.85 7.25
CA ASP A 361 -28.83 -15.82 7.81
C ASP A 361 -28.86 -14.84 9.00
N LYS A 362 -29.41 -13.65 8.77
CA LYS A 362 -29.48 -12.59 9.77
C LYS A 362 -30.63 -11.64 9.50
N GLY A 363 -31.33 -11.21 10.55
CA GLY A 363 -32.34 -10.17 10.44
C GLY A 363 -33.52 -10.51 9.51
N GLY A 364 -33.83 -11.80 9.32
CA GLY A 364 -34.88 -12.26 8.41
C GLY A 364 -34.46 -12.34 6.94
N VAL A 365 -33.20 -12.07 6.63
CA VAL A 365 -32.60 -12.25 5.29
C VAL A 365 -31.76 -13.53 5.31
N MET A 366 -32.03 -14.42 4.36
CA MET A 366 -31.26 -15.64 4.19
C MET A 366 -30.82 -15.77 2.73
N THR A 367 -29.52 -15.97 2.49
CA THR A 367 -28.96 -16.18 1.14
C THR A 367 -27.70 -17.02 1.17
N ARG A 368 -27.45 -17.74 0.08
CA ARG A 368 -26.13 -18.22 -0.32
C ARG A 368 -25.57 -17.31 -1.40
N PHE A 369 -24.31 -17.54 -1.76
CA PHE A 369 -23.59 -16.73 -2.74
C PHE A 369 -23.15 -17.62 -3.91
N SER A 370 -23.26 -17.12 -5.12
CA SER A 370 -22.54 -17.67 -6.27
C SER A 370 -21.07 -17.23 -6.26
N GLY A 371 -20.22 -17.81 -7.10
CA GLY A 371 -18.82 -17.45 -7.21
C GLY A 371 -18.55 -16.17 -8.04
N TYR A 372 -19.51 -15.26 -8.18
CA TYR A 372 -19.43 -14.07 -9.03
C TYR A 372 -18.25 -13.17 -8.74
N HIS A 373 -17.79 -13.17 -7.50
CA HIS A 373 -16.67 -12.34 -7.04
C HIS A 373 -15.29 -12.91 -7.41
N GLY A 374 -15.20 -14.18 -7.82
CA GLY A 374 -13.95 -14.80 -8.28
C GLY A 374 -13.06 -15.41 -7.18
N TYR A 375 -13.35 -15.18 -5.90
CA TYR A 375 -12.48 -15.57 -4.79
C TYR A 375 -12.60 -17.04 -4.33
N TRP A 376 -13.31 -17.89 -5.05
CA TRP A 376 -13.43 -19.33 -4.74
C TRP A 376 -12.83 -20.21 -5.84
N PRO A 377 -11.51 -20.14 -6.08
CA PRO A 377 -10.91 -20.77 -7.26
C PRO A 377 -11.10 -22.30 -7.27
N THR A 378 -11.68 -22.80 -8.34
CA THR A 378 -11.68 -24.23 -8.69
C THR A 378 -10.58 -24.55 -9.70
N SER A 379 -9.83 -23.55 -10.16
CA SER A 379 -8.61 -23.69 -10.94
C SER A 379 -7.78 -22.44 -10.81
N ALA A 380 -6.48 -22.61 -10.56
CA ALA A 380 -5.51 -21.51 -10.52
C ALA A 380 -5.05 -21.02 -11.90
N LYS A 381 -5.36 -21.76 -12.99
CA LYS A 381 -4.80 -21.52 -14.36
C LYS A 381 -5.87 -21.32 -15.43
N LYS A 382 -7.14 -21.60 -15.16
CA LYS A 382 -8.20 -21.59 -16.17
C LYS A 382 -9.17 -20.46 -15.91
N LEU A 383 -9.51 -19.74 -16.96
CA LEU A 383 -10.53 -18.71 -16.94
C LEU A 383 -11.92 -19.29 -16.63
N ASP A 384 -12.74 -18.52 -15.93
CA ASP A 384 -14.18 -18.77 -15.84
C ASP A 384 -14.82 -18.31 -17.14
N ARG A 385 -15.59 -19.21 -17.76
CA ARG A 385 -16.22 -18.94 -19.06
C ARG A 385 -17.28 -17.84 -19.00
N ARG A 386 -17.79 -17.54 -17.80
CA ARG A 386 -18.69 -16.40 -17.56
C ARG A 386 -17.95 -15.07 -17.56
N MET A 387 -16.64 -15.09 -17.36
CA MET A 387 -15.80 -13.87 -17.28
C MET A 387 -15.01 -13.64 -18.57
N ALA A 388 -14.44 -14.71 -19.17
CA ALA A 388 -13.62 -14.56 -20.36
C ALA A 388 -13.32 -15.88 -21.08
N SER A 389 -13.03 -15.83 -22.37
CA SER A 389 -12.21 -16.81 -23.09
C SER A 389 -10.73 -16.37 -23.09
N PRO A 390 -9.77 -17.26 -23.41
CA PRO A 390 -8.38 -16.89 -23.59
C PRO A 390 -8.20 -15.78 -24.66
N GLU A 391 -8.92 -15.85 -25.76
CA GLU A 391 -8.87 -14.89 -26.86
C GLU A 391 -9.35 -13.50 -26.41
N GLN A 392 -10.40 -13.43 -25.59
CA GLN A 392 -10.92 -12.17 -25.02
C GLN A 392 -9.91 -11.54 -24.05
N LEU A 393 -9.21 -12.35 -23.25
CA LEU A 393 -8.18 -11.81 -22.36
C LEU A 393 -6.97 -11.28 -23.13
N HIS A 394 -6.49 -12.00 -24.15
CA HIS A 394 -5.44 -11.50 -25.03
C HIS A 394 -5.85 -10.19 -25.73
N GLN A 395 -7.09 -10.11 -26.25
CA GLN A 395 -7.61 -8.88 -26.86
C GLN A 395 -7.60 -7.71 -25.86
N LEU A 396 -8.05 -7.93 -24.62
CA LEU A 396 -8.00 -6.90 -23.58
C LEU A 396 -6.57 -6.37 -23.37
N LEU A 397 -5.60 -7.28 -23.24
CA LEU A 397 -4.20 -6.90 -22.99
C LEU A 397 -3.59 -6.17 -24.20
N ASP A 398 -3.83 -6.64 -25.41
CA ASP A 398 -3.36 -5.96 -26.64
C ASP A 398 -3.91 -4.53 -26.74
N VAL A 399 -5.21 -4.35 -26.49
CA VAL A 399 -5.86 -3.04 -26.53
C VAL A 399 -5.37 -2.13 -25.40
N ALA A 400 -5.25 -2.67 -24.17
CA ALA A 400 -4.78 -1.93 -23.01
C ALA A 400 -3.32 -1.46 -23.21
N HIS A 401 -2.42 -2.36 -23.59
CA HIS A 401 -1.02 -2.04 -23.85
C HIS A 401 -0.86 -1.04 -25.00
N GLY A 402 -1.64 -1.17 -26.08
CA GLY A 402 -1.68 -0.20 -27.18
C GLY A 402 -2.11 1.22 -26.75
N ARG A 403 -2.71 1.36 -25.57
CA ARG A 403 -3.14 2.63 -24.96
C ARG A 403 -2.33 3.02 -23.71
N ASN A 404 -1.16 2.42 -23.50
CA ASN A 404 -0.31 2.64 -22.31
C ASN A 404 -1.05 2.39 -20.99
N LEU A 405 -1.94 1.41 -20.94
CA LEU A 405 -2.70 1.00 -19.76
C LEU A 405 -2.17 -0.33 -19.23
N ASN A 406 -1.76 -0.40 -17.97
CA ASN A 406 -1.37 -1.63 -17.29
C ASN A 406 -2.60 -2.41 -16.81
N VAL A 407 -2.48 -3.73 -16.77
CA VAL A 407 -3.53 -4.64 -16.30
C VAL A 407 -3.00 -5.51 -15.17
N LEU A 408 -3.53 -5.34 -13.97
CA LEU A 408 -3.27 -6.19 -12.81
C LEU A 408 -4.38 -7.23 -12.66
N LEU A 409 -3.99 -8.46 -12.34
CA LEU A 409 -4.93 -9.53 -12.01
C LEU A 409 -4.98 -9.78 -10.51
N ASP A 410 -6.19 -9.82 -9.96
CA ASP A 410 -6.40 -10.30 -8.60
C ASP A 410 -6.19 -11.81 -8.53
N TYR A 411 -5.29 -12.25 -7.64
CA TYR A 411 -4.89 -13.65 -7.53
C TYR A 411 -5.06 -14.19 -6.11
N VAL A 412 -5.80 -15.29 -6.02
CA VAL A 412 -6.07 -15.99 -4.76
C VAL A 412 -5.06 -17.12 -4.57
N ALA A 413 -4.10 -16.93 -3.68
CA ALA A 413 -3.05 -17.91 -3.38
C ALA A 413 -3.33 -18.73 -2.11
N ASN A 414 -3.96 -18.12 -1.09
CA ASN A 414 -4.12 -18.69 0.25
C ASN A 414 -4.94 -19.99 0.26
N HIS A 415 -6.05 -20.02 -0.46
CA HIS A 415 -7.02 -21.12 -0.40
C HIS A 415 -7.53 -21.51 -1.78
N VAL A 416 -8.17 -22.66 -1.83
CA VAL A 416 -8.87 -23.17 -3.01
C VAL A 416 -10.27 -23.63 -2.62
N HIS A 417 -11.16 -23.78 -3.59
CA HIS A 417 -12.47 -24.41 -3.33
C HIS A 417 -12.33 -25.92 -3.14
N LEU A 418 -13.26 -26.54 -2.43
CA LEU A 418 -13.31 -28.02 -2.24
C LEU A 418 -13.23 -28.80 -3.56
N ASP A 419 -13.80 -28.26 -4.65
CA ASP A 419 -13.80 -28.90 -5.98
C ASP A 419 -12.50 -28.68 -6.76
N HIS A 420 -11.51 -27.96 -6.21
CA HIS A 420 -10.24 -27.74 -6.87
C HIS A 420 -9.45 -29.06 -6.99
N PRO A 421 -8.92 -29.41 -8.19
CA PRO A 421 -8.18 -30.66 -8.40
C PRO A 421 -7.02 -30.88 -7.42
N VAL A 422 -6.30 -29.82 -7.05
CA VAL A 422 -5.21 -29.90 -6.07
C VAL A 422 -5.74 -30.44 -4.73
N TYR A 423 -6.82 -29.90 -4.20
CA TYR A 423 -7.38 -30.38 -2.94
C TYR A 423 -7.97 -31.79 -3.06
N GLN A 424 -8.58 -32.14 -4.19
CA GLN A 424 -9.13 -33.46 -4.41
C GLN A 424 -8.04 -34.54 -4.48
N GLN A 425 -6.87 -34.22 -5.03
CA GLN A 425 -5.74 -35.14 -5.19
C GLN A 425 -4.79 -35.13 -3.99
N HIS A 426 -4.64 -33.97 -3.31
CA HIS A 426 -3.68 -33.72 -2.25
C HIS A 426 -4.35 -33.04 -1.06
N ARG A 427 -5.24 -33.74 -0.36
CA ARG A 427 -5.91 -33.20 0.85
C ARG A 427 -4.92 -32.87 1.97
N ASP A 428 -3.79 -33.56 1.99
CA ASP A 428 -2.67 -33.33 2.92
C ASP A 428 -1.90 -32.03 2.65
N TRP A 429 -2.16 -31.36 1.53
CA TRP A 429 -1.62 -30.03 1.23
C TRP A 429 -2.42 -28.89 1.88
N ALA A 430 -3.60 -29.17 2.36
CA ALA A 430 -4.38 -28.21 3.12
C ALA A 430 -4.08 -28.28 4.62
N THR A 431 -4.25 -27.18 5.31
CA THR A 431 -4.21 -27.13 6.76
C THR A 431 -5.44 -27.83 7.37
N SER A 432 -5.39 -28.12 8.67
CA SER A 432 -6.52 -28.77 9.33
C SER A 432 -7.71 -27.82 9.51
N LEU A 433 -8.91 -28.29 9.14
CA LEU A 433 -10.17 -27.60 9.41
C LEU A 433 -10.52 -27.58 10.91
N TYR A 434 -9.97 -28.51 11.69
CA TYR A 434 -10.22 -28.60 13.13
C TYR A 434 -8.94 -28.37 13.92
N LEU A 435 -9.04 -27.60 14.99
CA LEU A 435 -7.98 -27.42 15.98
C LEU A 435 -7.87 -28.67 16.89
N PRO A 436 -6.79 -28.81 17.69
CA PRO A 436 -6.61 -29.95 18.59
C PRO A 436 -7.73 -30.14 19.62
N ASP A 437 -8.45 -29.09 19.97
CA ASP A 437 -9.61 -29.09 20.86
C ASP A 437 -10.95 -29.43 20.13
N SER A 438 -10.87 -29.80 18.85
CA SER A 438 -12.01 -30.11 17.98
C SER A 438 -12.88 -28.90 17.59
N SER A 439 -12.48 -27.68 17.92
CA SER A 439 -13.13 -26.47 17.40
C SER A 439 -12.78 -26.24 15.94
N LEU A 440 -13.64 -25.50 15.20
CA LEU A 440 -13.35 -25.14 13.82
C LEU A 440 -12.20 -24.12 13.75
N ASN A 441 -11.28 -24.35 12.84
CA ASN A 441 -10.19 -23.42 12.49
C ASN A 441 -10.65 -22.51 11.33
N THR A 442 -11.81 -21.86 11.48
CA THR A 442 -12.35 -20.91 10.53
C THR A 442 -12.34 -19.51 11.12
N GLU A 443 -12.09 -18.50 10.28
CA GLU A 443 -12.10 -17.08 10.68
C GLU A 443 -11.18 -16.72 11.86
N ARG A 444 -10.11 -17.49 12.07
CA ARG A 444 -9.09 -17.28 13.11
C ARG A 444 -7.97 -16.37 12.59
N TRP A 445 -8.36 -15.16 12.16
CA TRP A 445 -7.55 -14.23 11.34
C TRP A 445 -6.22 -13.80 11.95
N ASP A 446 -6.09 -13.80 13.27
CA ASP A 446 -4.90 -13.30 13.95
C ASP A 446 -4.14 -14.41 14.70
N ASP A 447 -4.82 -15.28 15.42
CA ASP A 447 -4.21 -16.33 16.23
C ASP A 447 -3.78 -17.58 15.42
N HIS A 448 -4.45 -17.84 14.27
CA HIS A 448 -4.13 -18.94 13.36
C HIS A 448 -3.94 -18.47 11.91
N ARG A 449 -3.40 -17.26 11.71
CA ARG A 449 -3.38 -16.55 10.42
C ARG A 449 -2.84 -17.37 9.23
N LEU A 450 -1.87 -18.27 9.44
CA LEU A 450 -1.27 -19.10 8.38
C LEU A 450 -1.96 -20.44 8.18
N THR A 451 -3.00 -20.75 8.95
CA THR A 451 -3.65 -22.06 8.92
C THR A 451 -5.18 -22.01 8.92
N THR A 452 -5.76 -20.85 9.22
CA THR A 452 -7.22 -20.69 9.30
C THR A 452 -7.87 -20.84 7.92
N TRP A 453 -8.97 -21.55 7.84
CA TRP A 453 -9.81 -21.59 6.66
C TRP A 453 -10.74 -20.35 6.64
N PHE A 454 -11.03 -19.84 5.46
CA PHE A 454 -11.95 -18.71 5.33
C PHE A 454 -13.41 -19.11 5.46
N ASP A 455 -13.73 -20.31 5.03
CA ASP A 455 -15.00 -21.00 5.27
C ASP A 455 -14.76 -22.51 5.14
N THR A 456 -15.71 -23.32 5.57
CA THR A 456 -15.63 -24.79 5.51
C THR A 456 -15.51 -25.34 4.09
N HIS A 457 -15.88 -24.56 3.07
CA HIS A 457 -15.73 -24.92 1.66
C HIS A 457 -14.46 -24.35 1.00
N LEU A 458 -13.58 -23.68 1.77
CA LEU A 458 -12.37 -23.02 1.31
C LEU A 458 -11.12 -23.53 2.03
N PRO A 459 -10.62 -24.75 1.68
CA PRO A 459 -9.36 -25.28 2.22
C PRO A 459 -8.20 -24.32 2.05
N THR A 460 -7.59 -23.90 3.15
CA THR A 460 -6.34 -23.13 3.15
C THR A 460 -5.18 -24.07 2.88
N LEU A 461 -4.34 -23.72 1.89
CA LEU A 461 -3.14 -24.48 1.54
C LEU A 461 -2.02 -24.23 2.56
N ASP A 462 -1.28 -25.28 2.91
CA ASP A 462 -0.11 -25.14 3.79
C ASP A 462 1.11 -24.63 3.00
N LEU A 463 1.12 -23.34 2.74
CA LEU A 463 2.15 -22.65 1.97
C LEU A 463 3.47 -22.42 2.75
N ARG A 464 3.64 -23.10 3.90
CA ARG A 464 4.91 -23.23 4.61
C ARG A 464 5.75 -24.38 4.08
N ARG A 465 5.18 -25.22 3.19
CA ARG A 465 5.74 -26.46 2.67
C ARG A 465 6.22 -26.26 1.22
N PRO A 466 7.52 -26.43 0.91
CA PRO A 466 8.06 -26.23 -0.45
C PRO A 466 7.33 -27.05 -1.52
N GLU A 467 6.94 -28.30 -1.21
CA GLU A 467 6.23 -29.18 -2.13
C GLU A 467 4.81 -28.71 -2.50
N VAL A 468 4.25 -27.79 -1.71
CA VAL A 468 2.98 -27.12 -2.00
C VAL A 468 3.25 -25.80 -2.75
N VAL A 469 4.26 -25.05 -2.31
CA VAL A 469 4.58 -23.73 -2.84
C VAL A 469 5.03 -23.82 -4.29
N GLU A 470 5.91 -24.76 -4.63
CA GLU A 470 6.48 -24.88 -5.99
C GLU A 470 5.42 -24.98 -7.09
N PRO A 471 4.47 -25.94 -7.07
CA PRO A 471 3.46 -26.04 -8.12
C PRO A 471 2.39 -24.93 -8.06
N MET A 472 2.15 -24.34 -6.88
CA MET A 472 1.18 -23.25 -6.76
C MET A 472 1.74 -21.93 -7.33
N THR A 473 3.03 -21.65 -7.14
CA THR A 473 3.69 -20.51 -7.77
C THR A 473 3.86 -20.69 -9.28
N ASP A 474 4.13 -21.92 -9.78
CA ASP A 474 4.09 -22.21 -11.23
C ASP A 474 2.71 -21.95 -11.84
N SER A 475 1.66 -22.12 -11.03
CA SER A 475 0.30 -21.85 -11.49
C SER A 475 0.02 -20.35 -11.61
N ALA A 476 0.62 -19.52 -10.76
CA ALA A 476 0.52 -18.07 -10.85
C ALA A 476 1.28 -17.51 -12.06
N LEU A 477 2.44 -18.09 -12.41
CA LEU A 477 3.24 -17.65 -13.57
C LEU A 477 2.49 -17.69 -14.90
N VAL A 478 1.56 -18.62 -15.09
CA VAL A 478 0.77 -18.76 -16.33
C VAL A 478 0.11 -17.45 -16.76
N TRP A 479 -0.35 -16.64 -15.80
CA TRP A 479 -1.00 -15.38 -16.13
C TRP A 479 -0.04 -14.35 -16.74
N MET A 480 1.22 -14.36 -16.33
CA MET A 480 2.27 -13.53 -16.93
C MET A 480 2.80 -14.15 -18.23
N THR A 481 3.18 -15.46 -18.21
CA THR A 481 3.87 -16.10 -19.33
C THR A 481 2.99 -16.34 -20.54
N ASP A 482 1.74 -16.73 -20.31
CA ASP A 482 0.80 -17.08 -21.37
C ASP A 482 -0.02 -15.89 -21.83
N PHE A 483 -0.37 -14.96 -20.93
CA PHE A 483 -1.24 -13.83 -21.26
C PHE A 483 -0.51 -12.48 -21.29
N GLY A 484 0.52 -12.25 -20.49
CA GLY A 484 1.28 -11.00 -20.46
C GLY A 484 0.66 -9.92 -19.58
N ILE A 485 0.06 -10.30 -18.42
CA ILE A 485 -0.37 -9.31 -17.41
C ILE A 485 0.81 -8.54 -16.84
N ASP A 486 0.58 -7.31 -16.39
CA ASP A 486 1.61 -6.39 -15.89
C ASP A 486 1.88 -6.55 -14.38
N GLY A 487 1.15 -7.43 -13.71
CA GLY A 487 1.34 -7.71 -12.29
C GLY A 487 0.12 -8.27 -11.60
N PHE A 488 0.19 -8.31 -10.27
CA PHE A 488 -0.82 -8.93 -9.44
C PHE A 488 -1.28 -8.03 -8.28
N ARG A 489 -2.57 -8.12 -7.97
CA ARG A 489 -3.05 -7.90 -6.62
C ARG A 489 -3.22 -9.25 -5.94
N HIS A 490 -2.54 -9.45 -4.84
CA HIS A 490 -2.58 -10.71 -4.08
C HIS A 490 -3.61 -10.63 -2.96
N ASP A 491 -4.62 -11.50 -3.06
CA ASP A 491 -5.65 -11.67 -2.05
C ASP A 491 -5.07 -12.22 -0.75
N ALA A 492 -5.61 -11.78 0.40
CA ALA A 492 -5.35 -12.36 1.71
C ALA A 492 -3.86 -12.57 2.05
N THR A 493 -2.99 -11.66 1.65
CA THR A 493 -1.52 -11.78 1.75
C THR A 493 -1.04 -12.14 3.15
N LYS A 494 -1.65 -11.59 4.22
CA LYS A 494 -1.24 -11.88 5.60
C LYS A 494 -1.41 -13.35 6.01
N HIS A 495 -2.22 -14.11 5.27
CA HIS A 495 -2.53 -15.51 5.53
C HIS A 495 -1.60 -16.48 4.78
N VAL A 496 -0.71 -15.94 3.94
CA VAL A 496 0.25 -16.69 3.13
C VAL A 496 1.65 -16.55 3.72
N ASP A 497 2.39 -17.66 3.80
CA ASP A 497 3.75 -17.66 4.31
C ASP A 497 4.73 -16.94 3.39
N LEU A 498 5.77 -16.33 3.95
CA LEU A 498 6.81 -15.60 3.20
C LEU A 498 7.55 -16.48 2.17
N LEU A 499 7.58 -17.80 2.38
CA LEU A 499 8.17 -18.75 1.42
C LEU A 499 7.46 -18.67 0.06
N TYR A 500 6.12 -18.54 0.05
CA TYR A 500 5.37 -18.43 -1.19
C TYR A 500 5.75 -17.15 -1.95
N TRP A 501 5.79 -16.01 -1.26
CA TRP A 501 6.09 -14.72 -1.88
C TRP A 501 7.50 -14.68 -2.46
N ARG A 502 8.50 -15.21 -1.72
CA ARG A 502 9.88 -15.31 -2.21
C ARG A 502 9.99 -16.21 -3.44
N THR A 503 9.33 -17.36 -3.41
CA THR A 503 9.35 -18.30 -4.52
C THR A 503 8.69 -17.72 -5.76
N LEU A 504 7.52 -17.08 -5.60
CA LEU A 504 6.80 -16.46 -6.71
C LEU A 504 7.62 -15.31 -7.32
N THR A 505 8.10 -14.37 -6.50
CA THR A 505 8.86 -13.21 -6.97
C THR A 505 10.15 -13.62 -7.67
N LYS A 506 10.89 -14.59 -7.12
CA LYS A 506 12.07 -15.16 -7.80
C LYS A 506 11.73 -15.76 -9.18
N LYS A 507 10.62 -16.48 -9.30
CA LYS A 507 10.16 -17.04 -10.57
C LYS A 507 9.74 -15.96 -11.56
N LEU A 508 9.00 -14.95 -11.10
CA LEU A 508 8.60 -13.80 -11.91
C LEU A 508 9.82 -13.06 -12.48
N LYS A 509 10.81 -12.73 -11.65
CA LYS A 509 12.07 -12.12 -12.08
C LYS A 509 12.77 -12.93 -13.16
N LYS A 510 12.92 -14.24 -12.94
CA LYS A 510 13.62 -15.14 -13.89
C LYS A 510 12.89 -15.32 -15.21
N GLN A 511 11.58 -15.20 -15.25
CA GLN A 511 10.74 -15.47 -16.42
C GLN A 511 10.32 -14.20 -17.15
N ASN A 512 10.52 -13.03 -16.55
CA ASN A 512 10.17 -11.76 -17.18
C ASN A 512 11.17 -11.41 -18.28
N GLN A 513 10.78 -11.68 -19.53
CA GLN A 513 11.59 -11.40 -20.72
C GLN A 513 11.21 -10.08 -21.40
N SER A 514 10.21 -9.37 -20.88
CA SER A 514 9.68 -8.16 -21.51
C SER A 514 10.53 -6.91 -21.24
N GLY A 515 11.42 -6.95 -20.24
CA GLY A 515 12.12 -5.78 -19.73
C GLY A 515 11.21 -4.79 -19.00
N GLN A 516 9.89 -5.04 -18.95
CA GLN A 516 8.95 -4.19 -18.24
C GLN A 516 8.89 -4.56 -16.76
N ARG A 517 8.98 -3.56 -15.89
CA ARG A 517 8.84 -3.74 -14.44
C ARG A 517 7.43 -4.24 -14.10
N LEU A 518 7.34 -5.43 -13.51
CA LEU A 518 6.10 -5.98 -12.97
C LEU A 518 5.76 -5.33 -11.63
N TYR A 519 4.49 -5.31 -11.28
CA TYR A 519 4.04 -4.78 -9.99
C TYR A 519 3.22 -5.79 -9.19
N GLN A 520 3.57 -5.98 -7.93
CA GLN A 520 2.89 -6.87 -7.02
C GLN A 520 2.40 -6.10 -5.78
N ILE A 521 1.08 -6.01 -5.61
CA ILE A 521 0.47 -5.40 -4.44
C ILE A 521 -0.32 -6.43 -3.65
N GLY A 522 -0.16 -6.47 -2.33
CA GLY A 522 -0.82 -7.42 -1.46
C GLY A 522 -1.89 -6.81 -0.55
N GLU A 523 -2.76 -7.66 -0.02
CA GLU A 523 -3.77 -7.30 0.95
C GLU A 523 -3.42 -7.81 2.34
N THR A 524 -3.01 -6.92 3.23
CA THR A 524 -2.75 -7.19 4.64
C THR A 524 -3.42 -6.15 5.51
N TYR A 525 -4.47 -6.52 6.22
CA TYR A 525 -5.07 -5.65 7.24
C TYR A 525 -4.39 -5.92 8.59
N GLY A 526 -3.68 -4.90 9.11
CA GLY A 526 -2.90 -5.06 10.33
C GLY A 526 -2.05 -3.84 10.70
N SER A 527 -1.09 -4.01 11.62
CA SER A 527 -0.14 -2.94 11.96
C SER A 527 0.78 -2.60 10.79
N ALA A 528 1.36 -1.40 10.84
CA ALA A 528 2.35 -0.98 9.87
C ALA A 528 3.54 -1.98 9.79
N ASP A 529 3.99 -2.53 10.91
CA ASP A 529 5.08 -3.52 10.96
C ASP A 529 4.67 -4.84 10.28
N LEU A 530 3.43 -5.32 10.49
CA LEU A 530 2.94 -6.53 9.82
C LEU A 530 2.84 -6.29 8.30
N ILE A 531 2.28 -5.17 7.89
CA ILE A 531 2.18 -4.77 6.49
C ILE A 531 3.58 -4.69 5.86
N ALA A 532 4.53 -4.01 6.52
CA ALA A 532 5.91 -3.86 6.05
C ALA A 532 6.66 -5.19 5.95
N SER A 533 6.31 -6.21 6.77
CA SER A 533 7.00 -7.50 6.77
C SER A 533 6.85 -8.30 5.46
N TYR A 534 5.91 -7.93 4.59
CA TYR A 534 5.72 -8.54 3.27
C TYR A 534 6.39 -7.75 2.13
N LEU A 535 7.01 -6.61 2.46
CA LEU A 535 7.66 -5.75 1.47
C LEU A 535 9.15 -6.09 1.35
N GLY A 536 9.65 -6.14 0.13
CA GLY A 536 11.08 -6.38 -0.11
C GLY A 536 11.36 -6.81 -1.53
N ASN A 537 12.63 -6.74 -1.94
CA ASN A 537 13.05 -7.09 -3.29
C ASN A 537 12.75 -8.54 -3.67
N GLY A 538 12.75 -9.45 -2.72
CA GLY A 538 12.40 -10.86 -2.93
C GLY A 538 10.93 -11.17 -2.69
N MET A 539 10.09 -10.19 -2.37
CA MET A 539 8.68 -10.38 -2.05
C MET A 539 7.80 -9.39 -2.83
N LEU A 540 6.92 -8.67 -2.16
CA LEU A 540 5.98 -7.77 -2.82
C LEU A 540 6.54 -6.34 -2.91
N ASP A 541 6.16 -5.62 -3.97
CA ASP A 541 6.49 -4.21 -4.16
C ASP A 541 5.70 -3.33 -3.20
N ALA A 542 4.45 -3.72 -2.92
CA ALA A 542 3.51 -2.92 -2.18
C ALA A 542 2.49 -3.75 -1.41
N GLN A 543 1.81 -3.06 -0.51
CA GLN A 543 0.58 -3.47 0.17
C GLN A 543 -0.42 -2.32 0.11
N PHE A 544 -1.70 -2.57 0.39
CA PHE A 544 -2.61 -1.48 0.70
C PHE A 544 -2.27 -0.91 2.08
N ASP A 545 -2.15 0.42 2.17
CA ASP A 545 -1.97 1.09 3.45
C ASP A 545 -3.33 1.26 4.16
N PHE A 546 -3.78 0.21 4.82
CA PHE A 546 -5.05 0.24 5.54
C PHE A 546 -5.04 1.17 6.75
N ASN A 547 -3.87 1.47 7.34
CA ASN A 547 -3.79 2.45 8.42
C ASN A 547 -4.04 3.87 7.90
N PHE A 548 -3.48 4.19 6.73
CA PHE A 548 -3.78 5.44 6.03
C PHE A 548 -5.26 5.48 5.59
N TYR A 549 -5.77 4.41 4.96
CA TYR A 549 -7.16 4.31 4.51
C TYR A 549 -8.16 4.58 5.64
N ASP A 550 -8.01 3.91 6.77
CA ASP A 550 -8.93 4.06 7.90
C ASP A 550 -8.92 5.50 8.44
N ALA A 551 -7.72 6.14 8.54
CA ALA A 551 -7.59 7.54 8.95
C ALA A 551 -8.18 8.50 7.91
N ALA A 552 -7.94 8.27 6.62
CA ALA A 552 -8.44 9.10 5.52
C ALA A 552 -9.97 9.07 5.44
N VAL A 553 -10.58 7.86 5.56
CA VAL A 553 -12.04 7.71 5.64
C VAL A 553 -12.59 8.47 6.84
N GLN A 554 -12.01 8.29 8.04
CA GLN A 554 -12.47 8.98 9.24
C GLN A 554 -12.30 10.50 9.16
N TYR A 555 -11.21 10.97 8.55
CA TYR A 555 -10.96 12.40 8.34
C TYR A 555 -11.93 12.98 7.32
N CYS A 556 -12.02 12.44 6.13
CA CYS A 556 -12.84 13.00 5.05
C CYS A 556 -14.34 12.86 5.32
N ALA A 557 -14.79 11.75 5.92
CA ALA A 557 -16.19 11.55 6.28
C ALA A 557 -16.58 12.20 7.61
N ASP A 558 -15.65 12.87 8.31
CA ASP A 558 -15.89 13.51 9.61
C ASP A 558 -16.39 12.52 10.69
N LEU A 559 -15.64 11.43 10.85
CA LEU A 559 -15.93 10.32 11.78
C LEU A 559 -15.02 10.31 13.02
N GLY A 560 -14.40 11.45 13.37
CA GLY A 560 -13.65 11.62 14.62
C GLY A 560 -12.13 11.79 14.48
N THR A 561 -11.54 11.61 13.29
CA THR A 561 -10.13 11.91 13.04
C THR A 561 -10.00 13.37 12.59
N ASP A 562 -9.12 14.15 13.22
CA ASP A 562 -8.77 15.50 12.82
C ASP A 562 -7.54 15.55 11.87
N ALA A 563 -7.23 16.74 11.36
CA ALA A 563 -6.11 16.93 10.44
C ALA A 563 -4.74 16.63 11.08
N ALA A 564 -4.57 16.89 12.38
CA ALA A 564 -3.32 16.59 13.08
C ALA A 564 -3.09 15.08 13.17
N ARG A 565 -4.14 14.32 13.48
CA ARG A 565 -4.10 12.86 13.48
C ARG A 565 -3.83 12.30 12.09
N MET A 566 -4.50 12.86 11.05
CA MET A 566 -4.28 12.46 9.66
C MET A 566 -2.83 12.72 9.22
N ALA A 567 -2.29 13.91 9.54
CA ALA A 567 -0.88 14.26 9.28
C ALA A 567 0.09 13.29 9.96
N SER A 568 -0.18 12.92 11.21
CA SER A 568 0.63 11.94 11.96
C SER A 568 0.60 10.55 11.32
N VAL A 569 -0.55 10.08 10.85
CA VAL A 569 -0.66 8.78 10.17
C VAL A 569 0.10 8.81 8.84
N LEU A 570 -0.03 9.87 8.05
CA LEU A 570 0.74 10.03 6.82
C LEU A 570 2.25 10.06 7.10
N GLN A 571 2.69 10.80 8.10
CA GLN A 571 4.11 10.82 8.47
C GLN A 571 4.62 9.44 8.90
N ASN A 572 3.79 8.66 9.59
CA ASN A 572 4.13 7.27 9.94
C ASN A 572 4.28 6.39 8.70
N SER A 573 3.38 6.50 7.72
CA SER A 573 3.49 5.78 6.44
C SER A 573 4.80 6.12 5.72
N LEU A 574 5.17 7.42 5.65
CA LEU A 574 6.44 7.86 5.06
C LEU A 574 7.66 7.29 5.80
N ASN A 575 7.62 7.25 7.12
CA ASN A 575 8.72 6.72 7.94
C ASN A 575 8.89 5.20 7.79
N VAL A 576 7.78 4.46 7.69
CA VAL A 576 7.79 2.98 7.62
C VAL A 576 8.06 2.50 6.20
N TYR A 577 7.39 3.09 5.20
CA TYR A 577 7.42 2.59 3.83
C TYR A 577 8.37 3.37 2.92
N GLY A 578 8.89 4.54 3.33
CA GLY A 578 9.74 5.45 2.54
C GLY A 578 8.93 6.57 1.88
N TYR A 579 9.61 7.59 1.36
CA TYR A 579 8.98 8.75 0.72
C TYR A 579 8.59 8.49 -0.74
N HIS A 580 9.12 7.40 -1.34
CA HIS A 580 8.84 6.97 -2.72
C HIS A 580 8.24 5.55 -2.75
N HIS A 581 7.45 5.20 -1.71
CA HIS A 581 6.77 3.91 -1.65
C HIS A 581 5.65 3.79 -2.70
N LEU A 582 5.36 2.55 -3.11
CA LEU A 582 4.30 2.21 -4.06
C LEU A 582 3.03 1.66 -3.38
N MET A 583 2.81 1.95 -2.08
CA MET A 583 1.66 1.46 -1.33
C MET A 583 0.34 1.91 -1.98
N GLY A 584 -0.67 1.06 -1.95
CA GLY A 584 -2.00 1.38 -2.51
C GLY A 584 -2.84 2.22 -1.55
N ASN A 585 -3.29 3.39 -2.00
CA ASN A 585 -4.16 4.32 -1.28
C ASN A 585 -5.58 4.21 -1.85
N ILE A 586 -6.43 3.35 -1.27
CA ILE A 586 -7.76 3.03 -1.80
C ILE A 586 -8.82 4.07 -1.43
N SER A 587 -9.80 4.30 -2.31
CA SER A 587 -11.04 5.02 -1.97
C SER A 587 -12.05 4.10 -1.26
N GLY A 588 -12.01 2.82 -1.57
CA GLY A 588 -12.82 1.72 -1.06
C GLY A 588 -12.43 0.42 -1.74
N ASN A 589 -13.07 -0.68 -1.36
CA ASN A 589 -12.92 -1.98 -2.01
C ASN A 589 -14.21 -2.83 -1.87
N GLN A 590 -14.15 -4.07 -2.34
CA GLN A 590 -15.27 -5.01 -2.33
C GLN A 590 -15.73 -5.43 -0.92
N ASP A 591 -14.95 -5.17 0.13
CA ASP A 591 -15.20 -5.63 1.51
C ASP A 591 -15.56 -4.49 2.48
N LYS A 592 -15.67 -3.26 1.97
CA LYS A 592 -15.99 -2.07 2.77
C LYS A 592 -17.31 -1.44 2.30
N PRO A 593 -18.09 -0.82 3.19
CA PRO A 593 -19.21 0.03 2.78
C PRO A 593 -18.72 1.12 1.83
N ARG A 594 -19.59 1.54 0.89
CA ARG A 594 -19.26 2.66 0.02
C ARG A 594 -18.99 3.92 0.82
N PHE A 595 -17.88 4.60 0.53
CA PHE A 595 -17.46 5.79 1.28
C PHE A 595 -18.57 6.86 1.32
N ILE A 596 -19.22 7.13 0.19
CA ILE A 596 -20.27 8.15 0.12
C ILE A 596 -21.42 7.86 1.08
N SER A 597 -21.76 6.57 1.28
CA SER A 597 -22.83 6.18 2.22
C SER A 597 -22.46 6.41 3.68
N LEU A 598 -21.18 6.36 4.02
CA LEU A 598 -20.67 6.76 5.35
C LEU A 598 -20.61 8.29 5.47
N ALA A 599 -20.18 8.98 4.41
CA ALA A 599 -19.95 10.42 4.39
C ALA A 599 -21.25 11.23 4.50
N ASP A 600 -22.35 10.75 3.89
CA ASP A 600 -23.68 11.38 3.97
C ASP A 600 -24.59 10.78 5.05
N ARG A 601 -24.07 9.81 5.84
CA ARG A 601 -24.82 9.12 6.91
C ARG A 601 -26.02 8.29 6.42
N SER A 602 -26.10 7.92 5.16
CA SER A 602 -27.09 6.94 4.67
C SER A 602 -26.80 5.53 5.21
N VAL A 603 -25.55 5.28 5.61
CA VAL A 603 -25.11 4.15 6.44
C VAL A 603 -24.46 4.71 7.71
N SER A 604 -24.95 4.30 8.87
CA SER A 604 -24.33 4.68 10.15
C SER A 604 -23.04 3.87 10.38
N PRO A 605 -21.96 4.47 10.93
CA PRO A 605 -20.78 3.72 11.32
C PRO A 605 -21.04 2.57 12.31
N ASP A 606 -22.08 2.67 13.10
CA ASP A 606 -22.41 1.71 14.17
C ASP A 606 -23.45 0.65 13.75
N GLU A 607 -23.99 0.73 12.51
CA GLU A 607 -24.96 -0.26 12.06
C GLU A 607 -24.32 -1.43 11.31
N ASP A 608 -25.06 -2.55 11.24
CA ASP A 608 -24.70 -3.66 10.34
C ASP A 608 -24.97 -3.24 8.89
N SER A 609 -23.94 -2.72 8.24
CA SER A 609 -24.02 -2.21 6.87
C SER A 609 -24.31 -3.28 5.82
N LYS A 610 -24.01 -4.56 6.09
CA LYS A 610 -24.38 -5.69 5.24
C LYS A 610 -25.89 -5.94 5.32
N LEU A 611 -26.44 -5.99 6.52
CA LEU A 611 -27.89 -6.16 6.72
C LEU A 611 -28.65 -4.93 6.16
N ALA A 612 -28.12 -3.73 6.34
CA ALA A 612 -28.71 -2.51 5.78
C ALA A 612 -28.84 -2.59 4.25
N GLY A 613 -27.80 -3.08 3.54
CA GLY A 613 -27.82 -3.25 2.10
C GLY A 613 -28.87 -4.25 1.58
N TYR A 614 -29.25 -5.24 2.38
CA TYR A 614 -30.31 -6.17 2.03
C TYR A 614 -31.72 -5.68 2.39
N THR A 615 -31.86 -4.82 3.40
CA THR A 615 -33.17 -4.46 3.98
C THR A 615 -33.68 -3.12 3.52
N ARG A 616 -32.82 -2.26 2.95
CA ARG A 616 -33.22 -0.96 2.43
C ARG A 616 -32.42 -0.57 1.17
N ASN A 617 -33.00 0.28 0.33
CA ASN A 617 -32.30 0.84 -0.80
C ASN A 617 -31.45 2.03 -0.34
N ILE A 618 -30.15 1.82 -0.15
CA ILE A 618 -29.20 2.85 0.23
C ILE A 618 -28.88 3.72 -1.00
N GLN A 619 -29.06 5.03 -0.84
CA GLN A 619 -28.78 6.04 -1.88
C GLN A 619 -28.02 7.19 -1.27
N ALA A 620 -27.14 7.84 -2.04
CA ALA A 620 -26.50 9.07 -1.63
C ALA A 620 -27.54 10.19 -1.43
N GLY A 621 -27.54 10.78 -0.24
CA GLY A 621 -28.61 11.66 0.20
C GLY A 621 -28.35 13.14 -0.06
N ASP A 622 -27.10 13.62 0.04
CA ASP A 622 -26.81 15.05 0.03
C ASP A 622 -25.56 15.42 -0.77
N THR A 623 -25.38 16.72 -1.00
CA THR A 623 -24.26 17.29 -1.75
C THR A 623 -22.94 17.18 -0.97
N VAL A 624 -22.98 17.19 0.37
CA VAL A 624 -21.80 17.15 1.24
C VAL A 624 -21.12 15.79 1.14
N GLY A 625 -21.90 14.70 1.00
CA GLY A 625 -21.33 13.36 0.75
C GLY A 625 -20.46 13.31 -0.49
N TYR A 626 -20.90 13.92 -1.60
CA TYR A 626 -20.12 14.02 -2.84
C TYR A 626 -18.87 14.90 -2.67
N GLN A 627 -18.96 16.01 -1.95
CA GLN A 627 -17.82 16.88 -1.64
C GLN A 627 -16.78 16.15 -0.78
N ARG A 628 -17.20 15.40 0.22
CA ARG A 628 -16.33 14.58 1.07
C ARG A 628 -15.65 13.45 0.29
N LEU A 629 -16.34 12.83 -0.67
CA LEU A 629 -15.72 11.83 -1.54
C LEU A 629 -14.68 12.46 -2.46
N ALA A 630 -14.93 13.65 -3.00
CA ALA A 630 -13.93 14.41 -3.75
C ALA A 630 -12.70 14.76 -2.89
N LEU A 631 -12.89 15.10 -1.59
CA LEU A 631 -11.78 15.29 -0.64
C LEU A 631 -10.95 14.01 -0.43
N LEU A 632 -11.59 12.85 -0.33
CA LEU A 632 -10.89 11.55 -0.23
C LEU A 632 -10.07 11.26 -1.49
N HIS A 633 -10.66 11.45 -2.69
CA HIS A 633 -9.91 11.32 -3.94
C HIS A 633 -8.72 12.29 -3.99
N ALA A 634 -8.95 13.57 -3.62
CA ALA A 634 -7.88 14.54 -3.58
C ALA A 634 -6.76 14.15 -2.58
N LEU A 635 -7.10 13.67 -1.38
CA LEU A 635 -6.10 13.21 -0.43
C LEU A 635 -5.29 12.03 -0.97
N ASN A 636 -5.95 11.00 -1.51
CA ASN A 636 -5.30 9.79 -2.02
C ASN A 636 -4.34 10.07 -3.18
N HIS A 637 -4.67 11.06 -4.04
CA HIS A 637 -3.82 11.43 -5.19
C HIS A 637 -2.74 12.46 -4.84
N ALA A 638 -2.81 13.10 -3.68
CA ALA A 638 -1.82 14.07 -3.22
C ALA A 638 -0.57 13.44 -2.59
N VAL A 639 -0.72 12.26 -2.01
CA VAL A 639 0.32 11.59 -1.20
C VAL A 639 1.14 10.60 -2.02
N PRO A 640 2.35 10.20 -1.56
CA PRO A 640 3.09 9.08 -2.15
C PRO A 640 2.29 7.78 -2.18
N GLY A 641 2.69 6.86 -3.03
CA GLY A 641 1.99 5.61 -3.30
C GLY A 641 1.10 5.69 -4.53
N ILE A 642 0.39 4.61 -4.81
CA ILE A 642 -0.50 4.48 -5.96
C ILE A 642 -1.94 4.72 -5.50
N PRO A 643 -2.59 5.81 -5.94
CA PRO A 643 -4.01 6.03 -5.68
C PRO A 643 -4.86 4.99 -6.41
N VAL A 644 -5.84 4.43 -5.71
CA VAL A 644 -6.75 3.40 -6.22
C VAL A 644 -8.19 3.87 -6.08
N VAL A 645 -8.89 3.99 -7.21
CA VAL A 645 -10.31 4.30 -7.24
C VAL A 645 -11.11 3.02 -7.44
N TYR A 646 -11.99 2.71 -6.49
CA TYR A 646 -12.91 1.59 -6.62
C TYR A 646 -14.06 1.95 -7.57
N TYR A 647 -14.38 1.09 -8.54
CA TYR A 647 -15.38 1.38 -9.59
C TYR A 647 -16.68 1.90 -8.99
N GLY A 648 -17.22 2.95 -9.60
CA GLY A 648 -18.40 3.64 -9.11
C GLY A 648 -18.11 4.78 -8.12
N ASP A 649 -16.95 4.81 -7.45
CA ASP A 649 -16.60 5.92 -6.55
C ASP A 649 -16.35 7.21 -7.32
N GLU A 650 -15.98 7.15 -8.59
CA GLU A 650 -15.79 8.32 -9.46
C GLU A 650 -17.09 9.10 -9.73
N TYR A 651 -18.26 8.50 -9.47
CA TYR A 651 -19.55 9.20 -9.53
C TYR A 651 -20.36 9.12 -8.23
N GLY A 652 -19.80 8.45 -7.21
CA GLY A 652 -20.45 8.34 -5.90
C GLY A 652 -21.51 7.24 -5.83
N MET A 653 -21.22 6.04 -6.33
CA MET A 653 -22.06 4.86 -6.14
C MET A 653 -22.26 4.61 -4.65
N ALA A 654 -23.51 4.64 -4.19
CA ALA A 654 -23.87 4.32 -2.82
C ALA A 654 -24.06 2.82 -2.62
N GLY A 655 -23.90 2.34 -1.38
CA GLY A 655 -24.13 0.95 -1.00
C GLY A 655 -23.72 0.69 0.45
N GLY A 656 -24.30 -0.36 1.04
CA GLY A 656 -23.85 -0.92 2.31
C GLY A 656 -22.57 -1.73 2.15
N ASN A 657 -22.43 -2.84 2.89
CA ASN A 657 -21.31 -3.76 2.70
C ASN A 657 -21.71 -4.90 1.74
N ASP A 658 -20.76 -5.81 1.42
CA ASP A 658 -20.95 -6.99 0.57
C ASP A 658 -22.31 -7.68 0.78
N PRO A 659 -23.12 -7.85 -0.29
CA PRO A 659 -22.86 -7.58 -1.71
C PRO A 659 -23.38 -6.21 -2.22
N ASP A 660 -23.99 -5.37 -1.40
CA ASP A 660 -24.62 -4.12 -1.83
C ASP A 660 -23.60 -3.04 -2.25
N ASN A 661 -22.37 -3.10 -1.75
CA ASN A 661 -21.25 -2.27 -2.23
C ASN A 661 -20.73 -2.68 -3.62
N ARG A 662 -21.24 -3.79 -4.19
CA ARG A 662 -20.85 -4.39 -5.49
C ARG A 662 -22.00 -4.31 -6.48
N ARG A 663 -22.71 -3.19 -6.53
CA ARG A 663 -23.79 -2.95 -7.49
C ARG A 663 -23.25 -2.88 -8.91
N PHE A 664 -24.11 -3.18 -9.91
CA PHE A 664 -23.71 -3.05 -11.32
C PHE A 664 -23.40 -1.60 -11.67
N MET A 665 -22.35 -1.39 -12.47
CA MET A 665 -21.86 -0.08 -12.89
C MET A 665 -22.92 0.70 -13.64
N LYS A 666 -22.98 2.01 -13.39
CA LYS A 666 -23.86 2.95 -14.09
C LYS A 666 -23.07 3.65 -15.20
N TRP A 667 -23.53 3.53 -16.42
CA TRP A 667 -22.85 4.08 -17.60
C TRP A 667 -23.50 5.34 -18.18
N SER A 668 -24.69 5.70 -17.73
CA SER A 668 -25.45 6.84 -18.25
C SER A 668 -26.45 7.37 -17.21
N ASN A 669 -27.15 8.46 -17.56
CA ASN A 669 -28.18 9.06 -16.71
C ASN A 669 -27.66 9.50 -15.33
N TYR A 670 -26.45 10.06 -15.30
CA TYR A 670 -25.88 10.63 -14.09
C TYR A 670 -26.69 11.85 -13.62
N THR A 671 -26.93 11.95 -12.34
CA THR A 671 -27.49 13.15 -11.72
C THR A 671 -26.49 14.32 -11.82
N PRO A 672 -26.90 15.57 -11.63
CA PRO A 672 -25.97 16.70 -11.63
C PRO A 672 -24.84 16.55 -10.58
N ALA A 673 -25.11 15.98 -9.41
CA ALA A 673 -24.12 15.76 -8.37
C ALA A 673 -23.12 14.66 -8.75
N GLU A 674 -23.59 13.55 -9.32
CA GLU A 674 -22.75 12.47 -9.86
C GLU A 674 -21.86 12.99 -11.00
N GLN A 675 -22.43 13.78 -11.90
CA GLN A 675 -21.65 14.37 -13.02
C GLN A 675 -20.61 15.37 -12.52
N ALA A 676 -20.93 16.17 -11.53
CA ALA A 676 -19.98 17.10 -10.92
C ALA A 676 -18.81 16.35 -10.25
N LEU A 677 -19.10 15.26 -9.53
CA LEU A 677 -18.06 14.42 -8.92
C LEU A 677 -17.18 13.75 -10.00
N ARG A 678 -17.77 13.24 -11.09
CA ARG A 678 -17.01 12.65 -12.22
C ARG A 678 -15.98 13.64 -12.77
N LEU A 679 -16.41 14.86 -13.06
CA LEU A 679 -15.50 15.92 -13.56
C LEU A 679 -14.41 16.26 -12.53
N ARG A 680 -14.77 16.31 -11.26
CA ARG A 680 -13.83 16.57 -10.18
C ARG A 680 -12.80 15.44 -10.02
N THR A 681 -13.23 14.19 -10.10
CA THR A 681 -12.34 13.02 -10.07
C THR A 681 -11.40 13.04 -11.28
N GLN A 682 -11.90 13.36 -12.47
CA GLN A 682 -11.07 13.52 -13.67
C GLN A 682 -9.99 14.60 -13.49
N GLU A 683 -10.33 15.79 -12.95
CA GLU A 683 -9.34 16.83 -12.65
C GLU A 683 -8.25 16.34 -11.71
N ILE A 684 -8.62 15.61 -10.63
CA ILE A 684 -7.69 15.11 -9.62
C ILE A 684 -6.72 14.09 -10.21
N VAL A 685 -7.26 13.07 -10.91
CA VAL A 685 -6.46 12.00 -11.50
C VAL A 685 -5.52 12.57 -12.58
N THR A 686 -6.03 13.48 -13.42
CA THR A 686 -5.24 14.16 -14.45
C THR A 686 -4.12 15.01 -13.85
N ALA A 687 -4.39 15.73 -12.75
CA ALA A 687 -3.36 16.51 -12.05
C ALA A 687 -2.23 15.61 -11.55
N ARG A 688 -2.56 14.45 -10.94
CA ARG A 688 -1.57 13.46 -10.50
C ARG A 688 -0.74 12.94 -11.66
N LYS A 689 -1.39 12.47 -12.73
CA LYS A 689 -0.75 11.90 -13.91
C LYS A 689 0.25 12.86 -14.56
N ASN A 690 -0.04 14.18 -14.55
CA ASN A 690 0.72 15.20 -15.27
C ASN A 690 1.73 15.96 -14.39
N SER A 691 1.98 15.53 -13.14
CA SER A 691 2.90 16.21 -12.21
C SER A 691 4.01 15.27 -11.74
N MET A 692 5.26 15.65 -12.00
CA MET A 692 6.42 14.95 -11.45
C MET A 692 6.48 15.12 -9.93
N ALA A 693 6.12 16.28 -9.40
CA ALA A 693 6.08 16.52 -7.97
C ALA A 693 5.08 15.59 -7.25
N LEU A 694 3.91 15.32 -7.85
CA LEU A 694 2.94 14.38 -7.29
C LEU A 694 3.39 12.92 -7.42
N SER A 695 4.23 12.58 -8.40
CA SER A 695 4.74 11.22 -8.65
C SER A 695 6.02 10.94 -7.85
N TYR A 696 7.07 11.74 -8.08
CA TYR A 696 8.43 11.53 -7.56
C TYR A 696 8.84 12.56 -6.49
N GLY A 697 7.95 13.49 -6.12
CA GLY A 697 8.32 14.60 -5.24
C GLY A 697 8.46 14.22 -3.77
N TYR A 698 9.36 14.93 -3.10
CA TYR A 698 9.42 15.00 -1.64
C TYR A 698 8.09 15.49 -1.07
N THR A 699 7.73 15.03 0.13
CA THR A 699 6.43 15.28 0.77
C THR A 699 6.62 15.93 2.13
N GLU A 700 5.93 17.05 2.35
CA GLU A 700 5.72 17.66 3.67
C GLU A 700 4.24 17.75 3.97
N VAL A 701 3.87 17.60 5.24
CA VAL A 701 2.47 17.67 5.68
C VAL A 701 2.32 18.60 6.86
N PHE A 702 1.25 19.41 6.83
CA PHE A 702 0.92 20.39 7.85
C PHE A 702 -0.54 20.32 8.22
N SER A 703 -0.88 20.61 9.47
CA SER A 703 -2.26 20.68 9.98
C SER A 703 -2.51 22.04 10.62
N PRO A 704 -2.82 23.10 9.84
CA PRO A 704 -3.02 24.46 10.37
C PRO A 704 -4.20 24.57 11.34
N SER A 705 -5.18 23.68 11.22
CA SER A 705 -6.32 23.56 12.14
C SER A 705 -6.80 22.11 12.21
N ALA A 706 -7.76 21.80 13.05
CA ALA A 706 -8.38 20.49 13.15
C ALA A 706 -9.05 20.02 11.82
N ASP A 707 -9.46 20.95 10.98
CA ASP A 707 -10.21 20.68 9.75
C ASP A 707 -9.40 20.84 8.46
N VAL A 708 -8.18 21.37 8.55
CA VAL A 708 -7.37 21.71 7.38
C VAL A 708 -6.09 20.91 7.36
N LEU A 709 -5.89 20.17 6.28
CA LEU A 709 -4.65 19.48 5.96
C LEU A 709 -3.99 20.18 4.76
N VAL A 710 -2.70 20.47 4.86
CA VAL A 710 -1.88 21.05 3.80
C VAL A 710 -0.76 20.07 3.47
N ILE A 711 -0.62 19.72 2.21
CA ILE A 711 0.44 18.84 1.72
C ILE A 711 1.26 19.63 0.70
N HIS A 712 2.57 19.62 0.86
CA HIS A 712 3.50 20.19 -0.11
C HIS A 712 4.29 19.06 -0.77
N ARG A 713 4.31 19.05 -2.09
CA ARG A 713 5.07 18.12 -2.91
C ARG A 713 6.10 18.90 -3.73
N GLN A 714 7.35 18.40 -3.80
CA GLN A 714 8.42 19.07 -4.55
C GLN A 714 9.25 18.08 -5.34
N TYR A 715 9.36 18.30 -6.66
CA TYR A 715 10.31 17.61 -7.53
C TYR A 715 11.14 18.66 -8.27
N LEU A 716 12.43 18.75 -7.93
CA LEU A 716 13.30 19.81 -8.43
C LEU A 716 12.67 21.20 -8.22
N SER A 717 12.44 21.95 -9.31
CA SER A 717 11.79 23.27 -9.27
C SER A 717 10.26 23.23 -9.33
N GLU A 718 9.66 22.06 -9.52
CA GLU A 718 8.20 21.91 -9.50
C GLU A 718 7.70 21.77 -8.07
N HIS A 719 6.81 22.66 -7.65
CA HIS A 719 6.16 22.63 -6.35
C HIS A 719 4.66 22.58 -6.50
N VAL A 720 4.01 21.66 -5.76
CA VAL A 720 2.55 21.55 -5.70
C VAL A 720 2.09 21.61 -4.24
N TRP A 721 1.21 22.58 -3.96
CA TRP A 721 0.55 22.74 -2.66
C TRP A 721 -0.87 22.23 -2.75
N ILE A 722 -1.21 21.29 -1.91
CA ILE A 722 -2.56 20.70 -1.84
C ILE A 722 -3.19 21.17 -0.52
N LEU A 723 -4.28 21.92 -0.63
CA LEU A 723 -5.02 22.47 0.50
C LEU A 723 -6.35 21.72 0.59
N LEU A 724 -6.56 20.99 1.68
CA LEU A 724 -7.78 20.19 1.94
C LEU A 724 -8.52 20.81 3.12
N ASN A 725 -9.73 21.29 2.89
CA ASN A 725 -10.60 21.89 3.92
C ASN A 725 -11.88 21.06 4.08
N ARG A 726 -11.93 20.19 5.09
CA ARG A 726 -13.14 19.43 5.43
C ARG A 726 -14.13 20.21 6.29
N GLY A 727 -13.71 21.36 6.82
CA GLY A 727 -14.50 22.17 7.76
C GLY A 727 -15.64 22.94 7.11
N ALA A 728 -16.55 23.45 7.93
CA ALA A 728 -17.71 24.25 7.52
C ALA A 728 -17.38 25.75 7.30
N SER A 729 -16.14 26.17 7.54
CA SER A 729 -15.67 27.54 7.34
C SER A 729 -14.60 27.63 6.26
N PRO A 730 -14.53 28.71 5.47
CA PRO A 730 -13.44 28.90 4.50
C PRO A 730 -12.07 28.93 5.17
N TYR A 731 -11.05 28.38 4.49
CA TYR A 731 -9.66 28.46 4.89
C TYR A 731 -8.87 29.39 3.96
N VAL A 732 -8.10 30.29 4.55
CA VAL A 732 -7.22 31.23 3.82
C VAL A 732 -5.77 30.81 3.99
N HIS A 733 -5.12 30.44 2.87
CA HIS A 733 -3.71 30.08 2.82
C HIS A 733 -2.90 31.26 2.28
N PRO A 734 -1.81 31.69 2.95
CA PRO A 734 -0.95 32.75 2.43
C PRO A 734 -0.16 32.27 1.22
N LEU A 735 -0.06 33.13 0.20
CA LEU A 735 0.78 32.91 -0.98
C LEU A 735 1.92 33.95 -1.00
N ASN A 736 3.12 33.51 -1.34
CA ASN A 736 4.30 34.35 -1.47
C ASN A 736 4.82 34.47 -2.92
N ARG A 737 4.10 33.83 -3.86
CA ARG A 737 4.41 33.82 -5.30
C ARG A 737 3.15 33.53 -6.12
N ASP A 738 3.25 33.72 -7.43
CA ASP A 738 2.19 33.35 -8.35
C ASP A 738 2.03 31.83 -8.41
N VAL A 739 0.79 31.38 -8.49
CA VAL A 739 0.41 29.97 -8.55
C VAL A 739 -0.57 29.70 -9.67
N THR A 740 -0.50 28.49 -10.23
CA THR A 740 -1.46 27.95 -11.19
C THR A 740 -2.30 26.86 -10.54
N ARG A 741 -3.62 26.89 -10.75
CA ARG A 741 -4.53 25.85 -10.28
C ARG A 741 -4.44 24.61 -11.18
N LEU A 742 -4.17 23.45 -10.60
CA LEU A 742 -4.17 22.16 -11.29
C LEU A 742 -5.53 21.44 -11.15
N ALA A 743 -6.11 21.44 -9.95
CA ALA A 743 -7.38 20.79 -9.65
C ALA A 743 -8.08 21.45 -8.47
N GLY A 744 -9.38 21.20 -8.30
CA GLY A 744 -10.16 21.73 -7.19
C GLY A 744 -10.54 23.19 -7.36
N ASP A 745 -11.04 23.85 -6.29
CA ASP A 745 -11.53 25.22 -6.35
C ASP A 745 -10.98 26.06 -5.20
N ALA A 746 -10.47 27.25 -5.55
CA ALA A 746 -10.12 28.31 -4.61
C ALA A 746 -10.30 29.69 -5.24
N GLN A 747 -10.54 30.70 -4.41
CA GLN A 747 -10.42 32.10 -4.81
C GLN A 747 -8.93 32.48 -4.66
N ILE A 748 -8.23 32.63 -5.79
CA ILE A 748 -6.80 32.93 -5.81
C ILE A 748 -6.65 34.45 -5.93
N GLY A 749 -6.09 35.10 -4.90
CA GLY A 749 -5.70 36.49 -4.86
C GLY A 749 -4.18 36.65 -5.01
N ILE A 750 -3.69 37.90 -4.93
CA ILE A 750 -2.26 38.23 -5.08
C ILE A 750 -1.41 37.58 -3.97
N SER A 751 -1.92 37.51 -2.73
CA SER A 751 -1.15 37.06 -1.57
C SER A 751 -1.83 35.93 -0.78
N SER A 752 -2.94 35.39 -1.28
CA SER A 752 -3.65 34.30 -0.60
C SER A 752 -4.53 33.50 -1.54
N ALA A 753 -4.76 32.22 -1.18
CA ALA A 753 -5.78 31.36 -1.76
C ALA A 753 -6.84 31.05 -0.68
N THR A 754 -8.11 31.23 -1.01
CA THR A 754 -9.25 30.92 -0.11
C THR A 754 -9.95 29.65 -0.60
N VAL A 755 -9.91 28.60 0.20
CA VAL A 755 -10.56 27.31 -0.05
C VAL A 755 -11.91 27.29 0.67
N ALA A 756 -12.98 27.03 -0.07
CA ALA A 756 -14.35 26.96 0.45
C ALA A 756 -14.53 25.80 1.45
N PRO A 757 -15.61 25.77 2.24
CA PRO A 757 -15.99 24.63 3.05
C PRO A 757 -16.12 23.34 2.22
N TYR A 758 -15.72 22.19 2.79
CA TYR A 758 -15.79 20.87 2.17
C TYR A 758 -15.16 20.80 0.77
N SER A 759 -14.03 21.51 0.59
CA SER A 759 -13.38 21.68 -0.72
C SER A 759 -11.87 21.54 -0.62
N PHE A 760 -11.23 21.48 -1.79
CA PHE A 760 -9.78 21.39 -1.91
C PHE A 760 -9.29 22.18 -3.12
N VAL A 761 -7.97 22.39 -3.17
CA VAL A 761 -7.29 22.93 -4.36
C VAL A 761 -5.86 22.39 -4.44
N TYR A 762 -5.40 22.15 -5.66
CA TYR A 762 -3.99 21.88 -6.01
C TYR A 762 -3.44 23.13 -6.70
N LEU A 763 -2.37 23.67 -6.15
CA LEU A 763 -1.70 24.90 -6.61
C LEU A 763 -0.25 24.59 -6.95
N GLN A 764 0.16 24.85 -8.20
CA GLN A 764 1.52 24.65 -8.69
C GLN A 764 2.23 26.00 -8.88
N HIS A 765 3.53 26.04 -8.61
CA HIS A 765 4.43 27.14 -8.96
C HIS A 765 5.81 26.63 -9.36
#